data_ebf91a3667442ec25657f7fff3277968
#
_entry.id   ebf91a3667442ec25657f7fff3277968
#
_cell.length_a   1.000
_cell.length_b   1.000
_cell.length_c   1.000
_cell.angle_alpha   90.00
_cell.angle_beta   90.00
_cell.angle_gamma   90.00
#
_symmetry.space_group_name_H-M   'P 1'
#
loop_
_entity.id
_entity.type
_entity.pdbx_description
1 polymer ?
#
loop_
_entity_poly.entity_id
_entity_poly.type
_entity_poly.pdbx_seq_one_letter_code
_entity_poly.pdbx_strand_id
1 'polypeptide(L)'
;MTRLQTATHRIADALIRWRIAVLVVMSALTLALGCSATHLRLDARFEKSIPQQHPFMRDFLRYENVFGGANTVLVALVNKQGDIFEARFLERLKAATDDVFFIDGVRRESVMSLWTPRVRYVEITEQGFAGGSVIRSGFTGSAEDIATVRANTEKSGEIGRLVSNDLHGALIQFELQDRTPGSAEPLDYEAVARKLEALRARYADEHVDVHIVGFAKVIGDIAEGTRGVLLFFAAAAAVTTLLLRWYSRSWALTWRALAVAVLPVLWLLGLMPLIGMGIDPLSILVPYLIFTIGVSHAVQMTSAWSRAVRRGATPAEAAHEAFVALFVPGTLALLTNAIGFLVIMLVDIEIVRELGVMASIGVSLMILTNKVLLPVILSFGHPRHAPHRATRDAAEQLPRALRWVASAATAPLAVGVLAVSLGLAWVGHVEGAKVRIGDQGVGMPEFFPDARYNRDSAAVLRSFSLGSELLTVYVVPPDGAHDESTRQICLRPEAADYIDRLEARLGEVDGVSRAIAYPFFAAMINAGWNEGNIKWRVVADSPAAMGQASNQLITEGAGLVARSCEAMQVLVFAADHDAHTISRIVQAVQDYAAANPSAAVQLRLGGGNLGVMAATNEAVSAAEPRMLAAIFVSLAVLCVITFRDLCGAVVIIVPLALVSLLCNATMAWLGIGLKVSTLPVVTLGVGVGVDYGIYLYERLKHHLADGMALPDAWALALHERGRSVLFTAATMSVGVGSWAFSQLKFQADMGLLLAFMFLVNVLGALVLMPALAWLWQRLASRRRAAQLAPVAE
;
A
#
# COMPACT_ATOMS: atom_id res chain seq x y z
N MET A 1 0.58 -18.81 44.71
CA MET A 1 1.20 -18.61 43.37
C MET A 1 0.45 -19.42 42.35
N THR A 2 0.06 -18.83 41.22
CA THR A 2 -0.58 -19.55 40.12
C THR A 2 0.47 -20.42 39.43
N ARG A 3 0.09 -21.56 38.80
CA ARG A 3 0.99 -22.47 38.03
C ARG A 3 1.83 -21.68 37.01
N LEU A 4 1.28 -20.62 36.44
CA LEU A 4 1.96 -19.74 35.48
C LEU A 4 3.10 -18.93 36.15
N GLN A 5 2.89 -18.39 37.34
CA GLN A 5 3.93 -17.65 38.08
C GLN A 5 5.10 -18.57 38.46
N THR A 6 4.79 -19.79 38.92
CA THR A 6 5.84 -20.78 39.23
C THR A 6 6.66 -21.18 37.99
N ALA A 7 6.00 -21.31 36.81
CA ALA A 7 6.69 -21.60 35.56
C ALA A 7 7.57 -20.41 35.14
N THR A 8 7.11 -19.16 35.26
CA THR A 8 7.90 -17.98 34.92
C THR A 8 9.15 -17.85 35.78
N HIS A 9 9.06 -18.13 37.08
CA HIS A 9 10.25 -18.16 37.97
C HIS A 9 11.26 -19.23 37.55
N ARG A 10 10.81 -20.45 37.23
CA ARG A 10 11.70 -21.55 36.78
C ARG A 10 12.41 -21.17 35.47
N ILE A 11 11.70 -20.52 34.52
CA ILE A 11 12.30 -20.07 33.27
C ILE A 11 13.35 -18.98 33.54
N ALA A 12 13.05 -18.01 34.45
CA ALA A 12 13.99 -16.96 34.83
C ALA A 12 15.27 -17.53 35.45
N ASP A 13 15.12 -18.51 36.36
CA ASP A 13 16.25 -19.19 37.00
C ASP A 13 17.12 -19.93 35.95
N ALA A 14 16.47 -20.65 35.05
CA ALA A 14 17.18 -21.38 33.97
C ALA A 14 17.93 -20.40 33.05
N LEU A 15 17.31 -19.29 32.63
CA LEU A 15 17.94 -18.26 31.77
C LEU A 15 19.18 -17.64 32.42
N ILE A 16 19.10 -17.31 33.71
CA ILE A 16 20.25 -16.72 34.42
C ILE A 16 21.34 -17.79 34.66
N ARG A 17 20.96 -19.01 34.95
CA ARG A 17 21.90 -20.10 35.11
C ARG A 17 22.67 -20.42 33.83
N TRP A 18 21.97 -20.44 32.66
CA TRP A 18 22.53 -20.80 31.36
C TRP A 18 22.88 -19.60 30.51
N ARG A 19 23.05 -18.40 31.12
CA ARG A 19 23.21 -17.12 30.41
C ARG A 19 24.29 -17.09 29.36
N ILE A 20 25.43 -17.77 29.56
CA ILE A 20 26.52 -17.87 28.57
C ILE A 20 26.09 -18.72 27.36
N ALA A 21 25.46 -19.86 27.60
CA ALA A 21 24.95 -20.71 26.52
C ALA A 21 23.90 -19.93 25.65
N VAL A 22 23.00 -19.18 26.29
CA VAL A 22 22.04 -18.34 25.59
C VAL A 22 22.74 -17.29 24.71
N LEU A 23 23.76 -16.60 25.21
CA LEU A 23 24.55 -15.66 24.42
C LEU A 23 25.25 -16.32 23.23
N VAL A 24 25.85 -17.50 23.41
CA VAL A 24 26.51 -18.25 22.32
C VAL A 24 25.49 -18.61 21.22
N VAL A 25 24.36 -19.20 21.61
CA VAL A 25 23.31 -19.61 20.66
C VAL A 25 22.76 -18.40 19.90
N MET A 26 22.43 -17.29 20.60
CA MET A 26 21.90 -16.07 19.96
C MET A 26 22.95 -15.41 19.07
N SER A 27 24.23 -15.44 19.43
CA SER A 27 25.31 -14.93 18.58
C SER A 27 25.48 -15.78 17.33
N ALA A 28 25.44 -17.12 17.45
CA ALA A 28 25.50 -18.00 16.28
C ALA A 28 24.31 -17.81 15.33
N LEU A 29 23.11 -17.68 15.90
CA LEU A 29 21.91 -17.35 15.11
C LEU A 29 22.03 -16.01 14.40
N THR A 30 22.57 -14.99 15.08
CA THR A 30 22.81 -13.65 14.50
C THR A 30 23.78 -13.71 13.33
N LEU A 31 24.88 -14.47 13.46
CA LEU A 31 25.86 -14.65 12.38
C LEU A 31 25.23 -15.41 11.19
N ALA A 32 24.50 -16.48 11.44
CA ALA A 32 23.86 -17.26 10.39
C ALA A 32 22.83 -16.46 9.60
N LEU A 33 21.93 -15.76 10.30
CA LEU A 33 20.92 -14.93 9.66
C LEU A 33 21.53 -13.66 9.04
N GLY A 34 22.58 -13.09 9.64
CA GLY A 34 23.32 -11.97 9.06
C GLY A 34 23.99 -12.34 7.74
N CYS A 35 24.54 -13.56 7.63
CA CYS A 35 25.05 -14.07 6.37
C CYS A 35 23.93 -14.27 5.33
N SER A 36 22.79 -14.83 5.73
CA SER A 36 21.63 -15.00 4.84
C SER A 36 21.09 -13.65 4.33
N ALA A 37 21.12 -12.59 5.15
CA ALA A 37 20.64 -11.26 4.78
C ALA A 37 21.38 -10.66 3.58
N THR A 38 22.61 -11.09 3.28
CA THR A 38 23.37 -10.63 2.10
C THR A 38 22.78 -11.13 0.77
N HIS A 39 21.89 -12.12 0.81
CA HIS A 39 21.18 -12.66 -0.36
C HIS A 39 19.80 -12.02 -0.57
N LEU A 40 19.47 -11.00 0.22
CA LEU A 40 18.19 -10.31 0.11
C LEU A 40 18.08 -9.58 -1.22
N ARG A 41 16.94 -9.74 -1.91
CA ARG A 41 16.66 -9.12 -3.21
C ARG A 41 15.48 -8.17 -3.11
N LEU A 42 15.48 -7.15 -3.97
CA LEU A 42 14.30 -6.33 -4.20
C LEU A 42 13.33 -7.12 -5.08
N ASP A 43 12.06 -7.21 -4.68
CA ASP A 43 11.01 -7.92 -5.39
C ASP A 43 9.79 -7.00 -5.60
N ALA A 44 9.88 -6.17 -6.63
CA ALA A 44 8.89 -5.15 -6.97
C ALA A 44 8.11 -5.50 -8.24
N ARG A 45 7.57 -6.72 -8.33
CA ARG A 45 6.78 -7.17 -9.48
C ARG A 45 5.40 -6.52 -9.50
N PHE A 46 4.93 -6.12 -10.69
CA PHE A 46 3.60 -5.53 -10.89
C PHE A 46 2.48 -6.44 -10.39
N GLU A 47 2.56 -7.73 -10.69
CA GLU A 47 1.56 -8.74 -10.32
C GLU A 47 1.30 -8.80 -8.81
N LYS A 48 2.31 -8.50 -7.97
CA LYS A 48 2.15 -8.45 -6.51
C LYS A 48 1.30 -7.28 -6.01
N SER A 49 1.23 -6.22 -6.80
CA SER A 49 0.51 -4.99 -6.43
C SER A 49 -0.98 -5.05 -6.75
N ILE A 50 -1.42 -6.07 -7.47
CA ILE A 50 -2.79 -6.24 -7.94
C ILE A 50 -3.51 -7.40 -7.22
N PRO A 51 -4.84 -7.35 -7.06
CA PRO A 51 -5.63 -8.44 -6.48
C PRO A 51 -5.86 -9.55 -7.52
N GLN A 52 -4.88 -10.45 -7.67
CA GLN A 52 -4.85 -11.48 -8.73
C GLN A 52 -6.08 -12.40 -8.74
N GLN A 53 -6.73 -12.62 -7.59
CA GLN A 53 -7.92 -13.46 -7.48
C GLN A 53 -9.22 -12.71 -7.83
N HIS A 54 -9.17 -11.39 -7.99
CA HIS A 54 -10.32 -10.59 -8.36
C HIS A 54 -10.79 -10.97 -9.79
N PRO A 55 -12.11 -11.06 -10.07
CA PRO A 55 -12.61 -11.43 -11.39
C PRO A 55 -11.99 -10.61 -12.53
N PHE A 56 -11.90 -9.27 -12.36
CA PHE A 56 -11.30 -8.38 -13.36
C PHE A 56 -9.83 -8.70 -13.63
N MET A 57 -9.05 -9.02 -12.60
CA MET A 57 -7.65 -9.35 -12.77
C MET A 57 -7.43 -10.72 -13.38
N ARG A 58 -8.28 -11.70 -13.10
CA ARG A 58 -8.22 -12.99 -13.79
C ARG A 58 -8.50 -12.87 -15.29
N ASP A 59 -9.49 -12.06 -15.66
CA ASP A 59 -9.79 -11.80 -17.06
C ASP A 59 -8.66 -10.97 -17.71
N PHE A 60 -8.11 -9.96 -17.04
CA PHE A 60 -6.94 -9.22 -17.51
C PHE A 60 -5.75 -10.14 -17.80
N LEU A 61 -5.30 -10.94 -16.84
CA LEU A 61 -4.18 -11.88 -17.00
C LEU A 61 -4.43 -12.94 -18.08
N ARG A 62 -5.70 -13.30 -18.30
CA ARG A 62 -6.08 -14.23 -19.37
C ARG A 62 -5.91 -13.64 -20.76
N TYR A 63 -6.22 -12.35 -20.93
CA TYR A 63 -6.24 -11.69 -22.24
C TYR A 63 -5.03 -10.76 -22.48
N GLU A 64 -4.15 -10.56 -21.51
CA GLU A 64 -2.97 -9.69 -21.65
C GLU A 64 -2.04 -10.09 -22.80
N ASN A 65 -1.88 -11.40 -23.03
CA ASN A 65 -1.09 -11.91 -24.16
C ASN A 65 -1.76 -11.71 -25.52
N VAL A 66 -3.05 -11.42 -25.53
CA VAL A 66 -3.84 -11.23 -26.76
C VAL A 66 -3.93 -9.77 -27.15
N PHE A 67 -4.18 -8.90 -26.17
CA PHE A 67 -4.47 -7.48 -26.39
C PHE A 67 -3.39 -6.53 -25.83
N GLY A 68 -2.40 -7.04 -25.15
CA GLY A 68 -1.37 -6.26 -24.46
C GLY A 68 -1.61 -6.18 -22.95
N GLY A 69 -0.53 -5.97 -22.22
CA GLY A 69 -0.52 -5.90 -20.75
C GLY A 69 -0.58 -4.46 -20.22
N ALA A 70 -0.66 -4.33 -18.89
CA ALA A 70 -0.57 -3.03 -18.20
C ALA A 70 0.88 -2.48 -18.15
N ASN A 71 1.88 -3.25 -18.59
CA ASN A 71 3.29 -2.87 -18.52
C ASN A 71 3.73 -2.03 -19.72
N THR A 72 2.91 -1.05 -20.08
CA THR A 72 3.18 -0.11 -21.18
C THR A 72 4.01 1.05 -20.67
N VAL A 73 4.99 1.46 -21.48
CA VAL A 73 5.80 2.66 -21.25
C VAL A 73 5.54 3.65 -22.38
N LEU A 74 5.35 4.91 -21.99
CA LEU A 74 5.15 6.05 -22.87
C LEU A 74 6.35 6.99 -22.71
N VAL A 75 6.97 7.34 -23.81
CA VAL A 75 8.04 8.34 -23.88
C VAL A 75 7.59 9.43 -24.82
N ALA A 76 7.23 10.59 -24.29
CA ALA A 76 6.80 11.74 -25.09
C ALA A 76 7.95 12.75 -25.23
N LEU A 77 8.27 13.09 -26.47
CA LEU A 77 9.15 14.20 -26.81
C LEU A 77 8.26 15.38 -27.17
N VAL A 78 8.45 16.52 -26.49
CA VAL A 78 7.64 17.74 -26.69
C VAL A 78 8.54 18.90 -27.09
N ASN A 79 8.29 19.49 -28.26
CA ASN A 79 8.97 20.69 -28.74
C ASN A 79 8.41 21.92 -28.01
N LYS A 80 9.28 22.70 -27.37
CA LYS A 80 8.89 23.88 -26.60
C LYS A 80 8.58 25.12 -27.45
N GLN A 81 9.07 25.18 -28.66
CA GLN A 81 9.06 26.39 -29.48
C GLN A 81 8.47 26.21 -30.88
N GLY A 82 8.02 25.06 -31.26
CA GLY A 82 7.50 24.76 -32.59
C GLY A 82 6.66 23.49 -32.61
N ASP A 83 6.23 23.08 -33.81
CA ASP A 83 5.56 21.81 -33.97
C ASP A 83 6.57 20.66 -34.19
N ILE A 84 6.07 19.42 -34.31
CA ILE A 84 6.91 18.24 -34.54
C ILE A 84 7.44 18.15 -35.97
N PHE A 85 6.93 18.96 -36.91
CA PHE A 85 7.26 18.90 -38.35
C PHE A 85 8.50 19.73 -38.67
N GLU A 86 9.59 19.43 -37.96
CA GLU A 86 10.91 19.96 -38.14
C GLU A 86 11.89 18.79 -38.34
N ALA A 87 12.81 18.90 -39.32
CA ALA A 87 13.78 17.84 -39.61
C ALA A 87 14.56 17.39 -38.36
N ARG A 88 15.04 18.35 -37.57
CA ARG A 88 15.79 18.12 -36.34
C ARG A 88 14.95 17.36 -35.29
N PHE A 89 13.68 17.70 -35.15
CA PHE A 89 12.80 17.02 -34.20
C PHE A 89 12.50 15.59 -34.65
N LEU A 90 12.15 15.39 -35.93
CA LEU A 90 11.88 14.06 -36.51
C LEU A 90 13.08 13.13 -36.46
N GLU A 91 14.30 13.64 -36.73
CA GLU A 91 15.53 12.87 -36.57
C GLU A 91 15.81 12.49 -35.11
N ARG A 92 15.56 13.41 -34.18
CA ARG A 92 15.65 13.13 -32.73
C ARG A 92 14.65 12.07 -32.30
N LEU A 93 13.40 12.15 -32.74
CA LEU A 93 12.38 11.14 -32.50
C LEU A 93 12.81 9.77 -33.04
N LYS A 94 13.45 9.74 -34.25
CA LYS A 94 14.01 8.53 -34.83
C LYS A 94 15.06 7.92 -33.92
N ALA A 95 16.05 8.70 -33.53
CA ALA A 95 17.16 8.25 -32.70
C ALA A 95 16.64 7.74 -31.32
N ALA A 96 15.68 8.43 -30.72
CA ALA A 96 15.04 7.97 -29.47
C ALA A 96 14.25 6.67 -29.67
N THR A 97 13.54 6.52 -30.81
CA THR A 97 12.83 5.28 -31.14
C THR A 97 13.82 4.13 -31.32
N ASP A 98 14.92 4.36 -32.03
CA ASP A 98 15.99 3.37 -32.25
C ASP A 98 16.62 2.93 -30.91
N ASP A 99 16.90 3.87 -30.00
CA ASP A 99 17.44 3.55 -28.66
C ASP A 99 16.47 2.69 -27.82
N VAL A 100 15.14 2.90 -27.93
CA VAL A 100 14.13 2.12 -27.22
C VAL A 100 14.20 0.63 -27.61
N PHE A 101 14.46 0.30 -28.88
CA PHE A 101 14.59 -1.10 -29.34
C PHE A 101 15.74 -1.86 -28.65
N PHE A 102 16.71 -1.15 -28.07
CA PHE A 102 17.87 -1.73 -27.37
C PHE A 102 17.74 -1.76 -25.85
N ILE A 103 16.60 -1.31 -25.32
CA ILE A 103 16.30 -1.49 -23.89
C ILE A 103 15.93 -2.95 -23.64
N ASP A 104 16.62 -3.59 -22.67
CA ASP A 104 16.34 -4.97 -22.30
C ASP A 104 14.90 -5.11 -21.78
N GLY A 105 14.23 -6.16 -22.21
CA GLY A 105 12.84 -6.42 -21.83
C GLY A 105 11.80 -5.71 -22.70
N VAL A 106 12.19 -4.83 -23.63
CA VAL A 106 11.24 -4.24 -24.58
C VAL A 106 10.74 -5.32 -25.55
N ARG A 107 9.44 -5.46 -25.65
CA ARG A 107 8.77 -6.24 -26.70
C ARG A 107 8.84 -5.45 -28.00
N ARG A 108 9.84 -5.75 -28.85
CA ARG A 108 10.17 -4.97 -30.04
C ARG A 108 8.99 -4.79 -31.00
N GLU A 109 8.14 -5.79 -31.11
CA GLU A 109 6.93 -5.75 -31.94
C GLU A 109 5.86 -4.77 -31.40
N SER A 110 5.92 -4.38 -30.14
CA SER A 110 4.99 -3.42 -29.53
C SER A 110 5.41 -1.96 -29.71
N VAL A 111 6.64 -1.70 -30.15
CA VAL A 111 7.14 -0.33 -30.31
C VAL A 111 6.36 0.40 -31.39
N MET A 112 5.71 1.49 -30.99
CA MET A 112 4.93 2.38 -31.87
C MET A 112 5.46 3.80 -31.77
N SER A 113 5.79 4.37 -32.91
CA SER A 113 6.24 5.75 -33.11
C SER A 113 5.95 6.10 -34.55
N LEU A 114 5.92 7.38 -34.90
CA LEU A 114 5.78 7.81 -36.31
C LEU A 114 6.81 7.18 -37.26
N TRP A 115 7.98 6.73 -36.74
CA TRP A 115 9.04 6.06 -37.50
C TRP A 115 8.84 4.54 -37.64
N THR A 116 7.90 3.94 -36.89
CA THR A 116 7.69 2.49 -37.00
C THR A 116 6.80 2.17 -38.21
N PRO A 117 7.13 1.12 -39.01
CA PRO A 117 6.37 0.76 -40.21
C PRO A 117 4.89 0.39 -39.95
N ARG A 118 4.54 0.05 -38.72
CA ARG A 118 3.17 -0.26 -38.30
C ARG A 118 2.28 1.00 -38.21
N VAL A 119 2.86 2.17 -38.06
CA VAL A 119 2.14 3.44 -38.02
C VAL A 119 1.96 3.90 -39.46
N ARG A 120 0.73 3.75 -39.95
CA ARG A 120 0.39 3.95 -41.36
C ARG A 120 -0.76 4.94 -41.52
N TYR A 121 -0.74 5.63 -42.62
CA TYR A 121 -1.96 6.32 -43.07
C TYR A 121 -2.73 5.44 -44.07
N VAL A 122 -4.03 5.56 -44.07
CA VAL A 122 -4.92 4.93 -45.05
C VAL A 122 -5.82 5.98 -45.64
N GLU A 123 -5.92 6.02 -46.95
CA GLU A 123 -6.76 6.93 -47.66
C GLU A 123 -7.68 6.13 -48.62
N ILE A 124 -8.93 6.54 -48.70
CA ILE A 124 -9.90 5.96 -49.63
C ILE A 124 -9.82 6.73 -50.93
N THR A 125 -9.48 6.03 -52.01
CA THR A 125 -9.38 6.61 -53.35
C THR A 125 -10.40 5.95 -54.27
N GLU A 126 -10.62 6.48 -55.45
CA GLU A 126 -11.47 5.84 -56.47
C GLU A 126 -10.99 4.42 -56.86
N GLN A 127 -9.76 4.06 -56.59
CA GLN A 127 -9.17 2.73 -56.88
C GLN A 127 -9.15 1.80 -55.64
N GLY A 128 -9.81 2.19 -54.53
CA GLY A 128 -9.84 1.48 -53.26
C GLY A 128 -8.94 2.11 -52.20
N PHE A 129 -8.36 1.31 -51.32
CA PHE A 129 -7.49 1.79 -50.25
C PHE A 129 -6.07 2.07 -50.79
N ALA A 130 -5.62 3.31 -50.57
CA ALA A 130 -4.23 3.69 -50.73
C ALA A 130 -3.64 3.95 -49.32
N GLY A 131 -2.37 3.65 -49.11
CA GLY A 131 -1.75 3.89 -47.82
C GLY A 131 -0.28 3.55 -47.76
N GLY A 132 0.37 3.95 -46.69
CA GLY A 132 1.78 3.69 -46.49
C GLY A 132 2.23 4.09 -45.07
N SER A 133 3.51 3.92 -44.77
CA SER A 133 4.08 4.43 -43.51
C SER A 133 3.99 5.95 -43.48
N VAL A 134 3.68 6.52 -42.27
CA VAL A 134 3.60 7.98 -42.10
C VAL A 134 4.92 8.63 -42.53
N ILE A 135 6.05 8.08 -42.10
CA ILE A 135 7.37 8.52 -42.53
C ILE A 135 7.96 7.42 -43.44
N ARG A 136 8.35 7.82 -44.64
CA ARG A 136 8.91 6.89 -45.61
C ARG A 136 10.37 6.55 -45.30
N SER A 137 10.82 5.37 -45.73
CA SER A 137 12.20 4.90 -45.51
C SER A 137 13.29 5.78 -46.19
N GLY A 138 12.92 6.61 -47.13
CA GLY A 138 13.81 7.54 -47.80
C GLY A 138 13.77 8.98 -47.32
N PHE A 139 13.27 9.25 -46.10
CA PHE A 139 13.18 10.59 -45.51
C PHE A 139 14.56 11.24 -45.42
N THR A 140 14.71 12.44 -46.02
CA THR A 140 15.95 13.23 -46.08
C THR A 140 15.89 14.50 -45.23
N GLY A 141 14.72 14.84 -44.70
CA GLY A 141 14.51 16.11 -43.97
C GLY A 141 14.28 17.31 -44.87
N SER A 142 14.03 17.09 -46.18
CA SER A 142 13.67 18.17 -47.08
C SER A 142 12.31 18.80 -46.74
N ALA A 143 12.08 20.02 -47.20
CA ALA A 143 10.78 20.68 -46.97
C ALA A 143 9.60 19.88 -47.58
N GLU A 144 9.83 19.17 -48.69
CA GLU A 144 8.86 18.31 -49.34
C GLU A 144 8.56 17.06 -48.50
N ASP A 145 9.61 16.42 -47.93
CA ASP A 145 9.46 15.29 -47.02
C ASP A 145 8.66 15.69 -45.79
N ILE A 146 8.98 16.84 -45.21
CA ILE A 146 8.29 17.35 -44.00
C ILE A 146 6.81 17.62 -44.30
N ALA A 147 6.50 18.25 -45.44
CA ALA A 147 5.11 18.50 -45.86
C ALA A 147 4.36 17.17 -46.06
N THR A 148 5.03 16.16 -46.64
CA THR A 148 4.48 14.81 -46.81
C THR A 148 4.21 14.13 -45.50
N VAL A 149 5.13 14.22 -44.53
CA VAL A 149 4.94 13.65 -43.18
C VAL A 149 3.77 14.29 -42.50
N ARG A 150 3.61 15.64 -42.59
CA ARG A 150 2.45 16.36 -42.02
C ARG A 150 1.14 15.84 -42.61
N ALA A 151 1.04 15.79 -43.94
CA ALA A 151 -0.17 15.32 -44.61
C ALA A 151 -0.50 13.86 -44.29
N ASN A 152 0.52 12.98 -44.23
CA ASN A 152 0.34 11.58 -43.84
C ASN A 152 -0.10 11.45 -42.37
N THR A 153 0.46 12.26 -41.47
CA THR A 153 0.06 12.28 -40.03
C THR A 153 -1.40 12.67 -39.87
N GLU A 154 -1.86 13.70 -40.59
CA GLU A 154 -3.27 14.11 -40.56
C GLU A 154 -4.22 13.02 -41.07
N LYS A 155 -3.79 12.24 -42.09
CA LYS A 155 -4.55 11.10 -42.63
C LYS A 155 -4.48 9.85 -41.76
N SER A 156 -3.44 9.70 -40.93
CA SER A 156 -3.21 8.45 -40.16
C SER A 156 -4.14 8.28 -38.96
N GLY A 157 -4.79 9.36 -38.50
CA GLY A 157 -5.59 9.31 -37.26
C GLY A 157 -4.75 9.24 -35.97
N GLU A 158 -3.43 9.46 -36.06
CA GLU A 158 -2.51 9.39 -34.92
C GLU A 158 -2.45 10.68 -34.09
N ILE A 159 -3.11 11.75 -34.53
CA ILE A 159 -3.25 12.98 -33.75
C ILE A 159 -4.12 12.69 -32.53
N GLY A 160 -3.62 13.06 -31.37
CA GLY A 160 -4.19 12.70 -30.06
C GLY A 160 -3.66 11.37 -29.49
N ARG A 161 -3.03 10.49 -30.30
CA ARG A 161 -2.48 9.20 -29.88
C ARG A 161 -0.95 9.21 -29.86
N LEU A 162 -0.31 9.19 -31.01
CA LEU A 162 1.15 9.26 -31.13
C LEU A 162 1.66 10.67 -31.41
N VAL A 163 0.79 11.56 -31.82
CA VAL A 163 1.06 13.00 -31.98
C VAL A 163 0.14 13.75 -31.05
N SER A 164 0.66 14.75 -30.35
CA SER A 164 -0.16 15.57 -29.45
C SER A 164 -1.22 16.38 -30.21
N ASN A 165 -2.32 16.72 -29.52
CA ASN A 165 -3.44 17.48 -30.11
C ASN A 165 -3.01 18.85 -30.67
N ASP A 166 -2.01 19.45 -30.03
CA ASP A 166 -1.44 20.76 -30.40
C ASP A 166 -0.29 20.65 -31.41
N LEU A 167 0.04 19.44 -31.85
CA LEU A 167 1.14 19.11 -32.76
C LEU A 167 2.55 19.45 -32.23
N HIS A 168 2.71 19.75 -30.94
CA HIS A 168 4.00 20.03 -30.34
C HIS A 168 4.76 18.81 -29.87
N GLY A 169 4.09 17.66 -29.69
CA GLY A 169 4.68 16.45 -29.12
C GLY A 169 4.48 15.22 -29.99
N ALA A 170 5.42 14.30 -29.87
CA ALA A 170 5.34 12.95 -30.44
C ALA A 170 5.67 11.89 -29.38
N LEU A 171 4.94 10.77 -29.40
CA LEU A 171 5.00 9.70 -28.41
C LEU A 171 5.67 8.47 -29.00
N ILE A 172 6.53 7.83 -28.21
CA ILE A 172 7.00 6.48 -28.41
C ILE A 172 6.33 5.61 -27.37
N GLN A 173 5.51 4.66 -27.81
CA GLN A 173 4.81 3.70 -26.95
C GLN A 173 5.42 2.32 -27.13
N PHE A 174 5.63 1.57 -26.05
CA PHE A 174 6.08 0.19 -26.09
C PHE A 174 5.70 -0.58 -24.82
N GLU A 175 5.72 -1.91 -24.92
CA GLU A 175 5.44 -2.82 -23.81
C GLU A 175 6.72 -3.49 -23.33
N LEU A 176 6.81 -3.73 -22.04
CA LEU A 176 7.86 -4.51 -21.42
C LEU A 176 7.37 -5.95 -21.16
N GLN A 177 8.29 -6.89 -21.29
CA GLN A 177 8.10 -8.28 -20.90
C GLN A 177 8.27 -8.39 -19.38
N ASP A 178 7.57 -9.33 -18.74
CA ASP A 178 7.68 -9.54 -17.30
C ASP A 178 8.96 -10.28 -16.90
N ARG A 179 9.64 -10.88 -17.89
CA ARG A 179 10.86 -11.66 -17.69
C ARG A 179 11.98 -11.18 -18.61
N THR A 180 13.21 -11.35 -18.14
CA THR A 180 14.41 -11.06 -18.92
C THR A 180 14.47 -11.98 -20.14
N PRO A 181 14.69 -11.45 -21.37
CA PRO A 181 14.75 -12.27 -22.58
C PRO A 181 15.78 -13.40 -22.46
N GLY A 182 15.33 -14.63 -22.71
CA GLY A 182 16.20 -15.83 -22.64
C GLY A 182 16.49 -16.35 -21.23
N SER A 183 15.86 -15.81 -20.19
CA SER A 183 16.00 -16.22 -18.80
C SER A 183 14.61 -16.44 -18.17
N ALA A 184 14.55 -17.27 -17.12
CA ALA A 184 13.36 -17.39 -16.28
C ALA A 184 13.31 -16.31 -15.17
N GLU A 185 14.32 -15.46 -15.09
CA GLU A 185 14.40 -14.40 -14.09
C GLU A 185 13.43 -13.24 -14.40
N PRO A 186 12.83 -12.64 -13.37
CA PRO A 186 12.00 -11.43 -13.53
C PRO A 186 12.79 -10.30 -14.18
N LEU A 187 12.11 -9.41 -14.89
CA LEU A 187 12.73 -8.21 -15.47
C LEU A 187 13.24 -7.27 -14.37
N ASP A 188 14.46 -6.79 -14.53
CA ASP A 188 15.04 -5.75 -13.65
C ASP A 188 14.49 -4.37 -14.04
N TYR A 189 13.36 -3.99 -13.42
CA TYR A 189 12.72 -2.70 -13.64
C TYR A 189 13.60 -1.51 -13.24
N GLU A 190 14.50 -1.66 -12.27
CA GLU A 190 15.44 -0.59 -11.91
C GLU A 190 16.47 -0.34 -13.03
N ALA A 191 16.97 -1.41 -13.65
CA ALA A 191 17.85 -1.30 -14.80
C ALA A 191 17.14 -0.64 -16.00
N VAL A 192 15.89 -1.02 -16.25
CA VAL A 192 15.05 -0.39 -17.30
C VAL A 192 14.86 1.10 -17.00
N ALA A 193 14.49 1.46 -15.77
CA ALA A 193 14.28 2.85 -15.37
C ALA A 193 15.54 3.69 -15.53
N ARG A 194 16.72 3.15 -15.19
CA ARG A 194 18.01 3.83 -15.42
C ARG A 194 18.27 4.09 -16.92
N LYS A 195 17.94 3.14 -17.80
CA LYS A 195 18.06 3.33 -19.26
C LYS A 195 17.07 4.39 -19.77
N LEU A 196 15.84 4.42 -19.23
CA LEU A 196 14.85 5.45 -19.55
C LEU A 196 15.31 6.84 -19.13
N GLU A 197 15.91 6.99 -17.95
CA GLU A 197 16.48 8.27 -17.50
C GLU A 197 17.71 8.67 -18.34
N ALA A 198 18.54 7.73 -18.77
CA ALA A 198 19.63 8.00 -19.69
C ALA A 198 19.11 8.48 -21.06
N LEU A 199 18.00 7.89 -21.54
CA LEU A 199 17.32 8.35 -22.75
C LEU A 199 16.80 9.78 -22.58
N ARG A 200 16.15 10.09 -21.47
CA ARG A 200 15.74 11.47 -21.14
C ARG A 200 16.90 12.43 -21.15
N ALA A 201 17.97 12.11 -20.44
CA ALA A 201 19.18 12.96 -20.36
C ALA A 201 19.84 13.19 -21.72
N ARG A 202 19.70 12.24 -22.66
CA ARG A 202 20.27 12.33 -24.02
C ARG A 202 19.44 13.21 -24.94
N TYR A 203 18.11 13.16 -24.84
CA TYR A 203 17.21 13.79 -25.79
C TYR A 203 16.52 15.07 -25.29
N ALA A 204 16.51 15.33 -23.99
CA ALA A 204 16.03 16.59 -23.44
C ALA A 204 17.09 17.69 -23.59
N ASP A 205 16.68 18.88 -24.04
CA ASP A 205 17.52 20.07 -24.13
C ASP A 205 16.68 21.36 -23.92
N GLU A 206 17.24 22.51 -24.30
CA GLU A 206 16.53 23.79 -24.21
C GLU A 206 15.28 23.85 -25.12
N HIS A 207 15.22 23.06 -26.17
CA HIS A 207 14.14 23.04 -27.18
C HIS A 207 13.16 21.88 -26.98
N VAL A 208 13.58 20.76 -26.42
CA VAL A 208 12.77 19.55 -26.29
C VAL A 208 12.73 19.07 -24.85
N ASP A 209 11.51 18.89 -24.34
CA ASP A 209 11.26 18.16 -23.09
C ASP A 209 10.99 16.69 -23.39
N VAL A 210 11.36 15.82 -22.45
CA VAL A 210 11.08 14.39 -22.49
C VAL A 210 10.31 13.97 -21.25
N HIS A 211 9.11 13.45 -21.44
CA HIS A 211 8.23 12.96 -20.40
C HIS A 211 8.14 11.44 -20.50
N ILE A 212 8.29 10.75 -19.36
CA ILE A 212 8.30 9.29 -19.31
C ILE A 212 7.27 8.82 -18.30
N VAL A 213 6.34 7.97 -18.77
CA VAL A 213 5.23 7.42 -17.98
C VAL A 213 5.20 5.90 -18.18
N GLY A 214 5.01 5.16 -17.11
CA GLY A 214 4.89 3.70 -17.14
C GLY A 214 5.34 3.04 -15.84
N PHE A 215 4.90 1.80 -15.60
CA PHE A 215 5.15 1.09 -14.36
C PHE A 215 6.65 0.93 -14.04
N ALA A 216 7.48 0.59 -15.05
CA ALA A 216 8.92 0.46 -14.84
C ALA A 216 9.56 1.76 -14.31
N LYS A 217 9.07 2.92 -14.75
CA LYS A 217 9.54 4.22 -14.26
C LYS A 217 9.09 4.47 -12.83
N VAL A 218 7.86 4.08 -12.47
CA VAL A 218 7.37 4.14 -11.08
C VAL A 218 8.26 3.33 -10.15
N ILE A 219 8.56 2.08 -10.50
CA ILE A 219 9.43 1.22 -9.69
C ILE A 219 10.84 1.81 -9.56
N GLY A 220 11.39 2.35 -10.64
CA GLY A 220 12.70 3.01 -10.60
C GLY A 220 12.73 4.22 -9.67
N ASP A 221 11.71 5.07 -9.72
CA ASP A 221 11.60 6.26 -8.86
C ASP A 221 11.37 5.88 -7.39
N ILE A 222 10.61 4.82 -7.12
CA ILE A 222 10.47 4.26 -5.76
C ILE A 222 11.82 3.69 -5.28
N ALA A 223 12.56 2.97 -6.12
CA ALA A 223 13.87 2.42 -5.78
C ALA A 223 14.90 3.54 -5.48
N GLU A 224 14.88 4.62 -6.24
CA GLU A 224 15.69 5.81 -5.97
C GLU A 224 15.26 6.48 -4.65
N GLY A 225 13.97 6.66 -4.44
CA GLY A 225 13.40 7.18 -3.18
C GLY A 225 13.77 6.31 -1.97
N THR A 226 13.96 5.00 -2.16
CA THR A 226 14.37 4.05 -1.13
C THR A 226 15.72 4.39 -0.50
N ARG A 227 16.66 4.95 -1.26
CA ARG A 227 17.93 5.44 -0.70
C ARG A 227 17.70 6.55 0.33
N GLY A 228 16.73 7.43 0.07
CA GLY A 228 16.26 8.42 1.03
C GLY A 228 15.68 7.78 2.29
N VAL A 229 14.93 6.69 2.17
CA VAL A 229 14.35 5.95 3.31
C VAL A 229 15.41 5.44 4.26
N LEU A 230 16.53 4.91 3.77
CA LEU A 230 17.65 4.48 4.63
C LEU A 230 18.26 5.65 5.40
N LEU A 231 18.35 6.82 4.80
CA LEU A 231 18.83 8.03 5.49
C LEU A 231 17.84 8.46 6.58
N PHE A 232 16.54 8.45 6.30
CA PHE A 232 15.50 8.74 7.30
C PHE A 232 15.50 7.70 8.42
N PHE A 233 15.71 6.43 8.10
CA PHE A 233 15.86 5.37 9.11
C PHE A 233 17.06 5.66 10.04
N ALA A 234 18.21 6.02 9.48
CA ALA A 234 19.40 6.38 10.25
C ALA A 234 19.17 7.63 11.13
N ALA A 235 18.53 8.66 10.58
CA ALA A 235 18.18 9.88 11.33
C ALA A 235 17.19 9.58 12.47
N ALA A 236 16.16 8.81 12.22
CA ALA A 236 15.19 8.42 13.23
C ALA A 236 15.79 7.50 14.31
N ALA A 237 16.69 6.59 13.93
CA ALA A 237 17.46 5.78 14.87
C ALA A 237 18.38 6.66 15.75
N ALA A 238 19.01 7.69 15.19
CA ALA A 238 19.81 8.66 15.93
C ALA A 238 18.94 9.45 16.93
N VAL A 239 17.79 9.97 16.51
CA VAL A 239 16.84 10.66 17.39
C VAL A 239 16.36 9.73 18.51
N THR A 240 15.98 8.48 18.17
CA THR A 240 15.58 7.47 19.15
C THR A 240 16.70 7.17 20.14
N THR A 241 17.95 7.10 19.67
CA THR A 241 19.14 6.93 20.53
C THR A 241 19.31 8.07 21.50
N LEU A 242 19.17 9.33 21.05
CA LEU A 242 19.26 10.51 21.89
C LEU A 242 18.15 10.56 22.94
N LEU A 243 16.90 10.26 22.53
CA LEU A 243 15.77 10.18 23.43
C LEU A 243 15.96 9.07 24.47
N LEU A 244 16.43 7.90 24.05
CA LEU A 244 16.71 6.79 24.95
C LEU A 244 17.86 7.10 25.91
N ARG A 245 18.89 7.82 25.44
CA ARG A 245 19.98 8.32 26.30
C ARG A 245 19.48 9.34 27.33
N TRP A 246 18.62 10.25 26.90
CA TRP A 246 17.99 11.22 27.81
C TRP A 246 17.15 10.55 28.89
N TYR A 247 16.36 9.53 28.48
CA TYR A 247 15.50 8.77 29.38
C TYR A 247 16.28 7.88 30.36
N SER A 248 17.19 7.05 29.84
CA SER A 248 17.97 6.08 30.62
C SER A 248 19.05 6.70 31.48
N ARG A 249 19.52 7.89 31.08
CA ARG A 249 20.70 8.61 31.66
C ARG A 249 21.96 7.76 31.72
N SER A 250 22.05 6.67 30.94
CA SER A 250 23.17 5.72 30.91
C SER A 250 23.44 5.25 29.50
N TRP A 251 24.65 5.51 28.97
CA TRP A 251 25.04 4.96 27.65
C TRP A 251 25.06 3.44 27.61
N ALA A 252 25.43 2.80 28.70
CA ALA A 252 25.46 1.33 28.77
C ALA A 252 24.06 0.72 28.63
N LEU A 253 23.04 1.33 29.24
CA LEU A 253 21.66 0.86 29.09
C LEU A 253 21.12 1.22 27.70
N THR A 254 21.46 2.39 27.16
CA THR A 254 21.06 2.81 25.81
C THR A 254 21.55 1.82 24.77
N TRP A 255 22.86 1.50 24.76
CA TRP A 255 23.42 0.56 23.78
C TRP A 255 22.90 -0.87 23.92
N ARG A 256 22.66 -1.35 25.15
CA ARG A 256 22.04 -2.67 25.35
C ARG A 256 20.63 -2.74 24.80
N ALA A 257 19.83 -1.70 25.04
CA ALA A 257 18.47 -1.63 24.52
C ALA A 257 18.45 -1.54 22.99
N LEU A 258 19.33 -0.70 22.41
CA LEU A 258 19.43 -0.56 20.94
C LEU A 258 19.92 -1.85 20.26
N ALA A 259 20.96 -2.47 20.81
CA ALA A 259 21.49 -3.73 20.25
C ALA A 259 20.39 -4.79 20.16
N VAL A 260 19.62 -4.94 21.24
CA VAL A 260 18.52 -5.92 21.27
C VAL A 260 17.35 -5.53 20.36
N ALA A 261 17.12 -4.23 20.12
CA ALA A 261 16.07 -3.76 19.20
C ALA A 261 16.47 -3.91 17.72
N VAL A 262 17.76 -3.87 17.39
CA VAL A 262 18.27 -4.07 16.02
C VAL A 262 18.28 -5.55 15.62
N LEU A 263 18.51 -6.46 16.58
CA LEU A 263 18.62 -7.89 16.29
C LEU A 263 17.39 -8.49 15.58
N PRO A 264 16.14 -8.25 16.00
CA PRO A 264 14.98 -8.81 15.28
C PRO A 264 14.86 -8.26 13.86
N VAL A 265 15.34 -7.05 13.59
CA VAL A 265 15.43 -6.49 12.23
C VAL A 265 16.41 -7.29 11.39
N LEU A 266 17.64 -7.51 11.90
CA LEU A 266 18.67 -8.30 11.20
C LEU A 266 18.21 -9.75 10.99
N TRP A 267 17.57 -10.34 11.99
CA TRP A 267 17.06 -11.71 11.89
C TRP A 267 15.91 -11.84 10.90
N LEU A 268 15.01 -10.84 10.86
CA LEU A 268 13.97 -10.79 9.85
C LEU A 268 14.57 -10.73 8.44
N LEU A 269 15.47 -9.76 8.19
CA LEU A 269 16.10 -9.59 6.87
C LEU A 269 16.88 -10.85 6.44
N GLY A 270 17.46 -11.60 7.41
CA GLY A 270 18.12 -12.86 7.12
C GLY A 270 17.16 -14.04 6.90
N LEU A 271 15.98 -13.99 7.50
CA LEU A 271 14.97 -15.04 7.34
C LEU A 271 14.25 -14.94 5.98
N MET A 272 14.09 -13.69 5.46
CA MET A 272 13.38 -13.42 4.22
C MET A 272 13.86 -14.26 3.02
N PRO A 273 15.18 -14.27 2.68
CA PRO A 273 15.67 -15.10 1.59
C PRO A 273 15.43 -16.60 1.79
N LEU A 274 15.47 -17.08 3.06
CA LEU A 274 15.26 -18.49 3.38
C LEU A 274 13.82 -18.96 3.15
N ILE A 275 12.86 -18.05 3.24
CA ILE A 275 11.43 -18.34 2.96
C ILE A 275 11.00 -17.92 1.57
N GLY A 276 11.97 -17.50 0.72
CA GLY A 276 11.70 -17.11 -0.66
C GLY A 276 11.05 -15.74 -0.85
N MET A 277 11.10 -14.87 0.17
CA MET A 277 10.53 -13.51 0.12
C MET A 277 11.63 -12.47 -0.12
N GLY A 278 11.33 -11.46 -0.93
CA GLY A 278 12.16 -10.27 -1.13
C GLY A 278 11.64 -9.06 -0.35
N ILE A 279 12.29 -7.91 -0.52
CA ILE A 279 11.78 -6.63 -0.07
C ILE A 279 11.04 -5.96 -1.23
N ASP A 280 9.80 -5.57 -0.99
CA ASP A 280 8.99 -4.77 -1.88
C ASP A 280 8.89 -3.30 -1.39
N PRO A 281 8.37 -2.36 -2.20
CA PRO A 281 8.26 -0.95 -1.83
C PRO A 281 7.46 -0.68 -0.56
N LEU A 282 6.49 -1.52 -0.21
CA LEU A 282 5.66 -1.34 0.98
C LEU A 282 6.32 -1.98 2.21
N SER A 283 6.91 -3.15 2.06
CA SER A 283 7.54 -3.91 3.14
C SER A 283 8.87 -3.30 3.64
N ILE A 284 9.46 -2.36 2.89
CA ILE A 284 10.65 -1.61 3.32
C ILE A 284 10.45 -0.83 4.62
N LEU A 285 9.20 -0.55 4.98
CA LEU A 285 8.84 0.14 6.22
C LEU A 285 8.86 -0.78 7.44
N VAL A 286 8.74 -2.09 7.24
CA VAL A 286 8.63 -3.09 8.31
C VAL A 286 9.88 -3.14 9.20
N PRO A 287 11.11 -3.16 8.69
CA PRO A 287 12.33 -3.12 9.49
C PRO A 287 12.35 -1.97 10.51
N TYR A 288 11.91 -0.80 10.09
CA TYR A 288 11.85 0.36 10.98
C TYR A 288 10.76 0.24 12.05
N LEU A 289 9.58 -0.24 11.67
CA LEU A 289 8.48 -0.49 12.60
C LEU A 289 8.90 -1.49 13.68
N ILE A 290 9.55 -2.58 13.29
CA ILE A 290 10.09 -3.60 14.19
C ILE A 290 11.14 -3.01 15.12
N PHE A 291 12.05 -2.17 14.62
CA PHE A 291 13.05 -1.49 15.44
C PHE A 291 12.40 -0.64 16.53
N THR A 292 11.41 0.18 16.18
CA THR A 292 10.75 1.09 17.14
C THR A 292 9.93 0.35 18.21
N ILE A 293 9.23 -0.71 17.83
CA ILE A 293 8.53 -1.61 18.77
C ILE A 293 9.56 -2.31 19.68
N GLY A 294 10.67 -2.77 19.12
CA GLY A 294 11.78 -3.38 19.87
C GLY A 294 12.36 -2.46 20.93
N VAL A 295 12.60 -1.19 20.59
CA VAL A 295 13.03 -0.16 21.55
C VAL A 295 11.99 0.03 22.65
N SER A 296 10.71 0.08 22.34
CA SER A 296 9.60 0.20 23.28
C SER A 296 9.66 -0.87 24.37
N HIS A 297 9.74 -2.13 23.98
CA HIS A 297 9.82 -3.26 24.91
C HIS A 297 11.13 -3.29 25.67
N ALA A 298 12.26 -2.90 25.05
CA ALA A 298 13.56 -2.82 25.73
C ALA A 298 13.56 -1.73 26.81
N VAL A 299 12.91 -0.59 26.59
CA VAL A 299 12.76 0.49 27.58
C VAL A 299 12.03 0.01 28.83
N GLN A 300 10.98 -0.77 28.65
CA GLN A 300 10.22 -1.30 29.79
C GLN A 300 11.05 -2.27 30.63
N MET A 301 11.80 -3.18 29.99
CA MET A 301 12.67 -4.14 30.65
C MET A 301 13.83 -3.44 31.38
N THR A 302 14.53 -2.52 30.71
CA THR A 302 15.64 -1.75 31.30
C THR A 302 15.18 -0.85 32.45
N SER A 303 13.96 -0.30 32.38
CA SER A 303 13.35 0.49 33.46
C SER A 303 13.02 -0.36 34.68
N ALA A 304 12.48 -1.58 34.48
CA ALA A 304 12.21 -2.51 35.57
C ALA A 304 13.50 -2.95 36.26
N TRP A 305 14.52 -3.32 35.46
CA TRP A 305 15.85 -3.68 35.96
C TRP A 305 16.47 -2.52 36.76
N SER A 306 16.44 -1.30 36.24
CA SER A 306 17.00 -0.11 36.93
C SER A 306 16.31 0.17 38.26
N ARG A 307 15.00 -0.05 38.38
CA ARG A 307 14.27 0.12 39.64
C ARG A 307 14.71 -0.93 40.69
N ALA A 308 14.88 -2.18 40.28
CA ALA A 308 15.33 -3.26 41.15
C ALA A 308 16.77 -3.01 41.65
N VAL A 309 17.70 -2.62 40.74
CA VAL A 309 19.07 -2.25 41.15
C VAL A 309 19.08 -1.07 42.13
N ARG A 310 18.25 -0.05 41.95
CA ARG A 310 18.13 1.09 42.89
C ARG A 310 17.61 0.67 44.28
N ARG A 311 16.84 -0.43 44.36
CA ARG A 311 16.39 -1.03 45.65
C ARG A 311 17.46 -1.89 46.32
N GLY A 312 18.65 -2.04 45.69
CA GLY A 312 19.77 -2.79 46.23
C GLY A 312 19.91 -4.21 45.68
N ALA A 313 19.09 -4.64 44.72
CA ALA A 313 19.26 -5.95 44.06
C ALA A 313 20.56 -6.02 43.25
N THR A 314 21.19 -7.18 43.24
CA THR A 314 22.31 -7.45 42.33
C THR A 314 21.85 -7.42 40.87
N PRO A 315 22.72 -7.19 39.90
CA PRO A 315 22.32 -7.17 38.50
C PRO A 315 21.59 -8.45 38.02
N ALA A 316 21.98 -9.61 38.52
CA ALA A 316 21.33 -10.88 38.19
C ALA A 316 19.93 -10.99 38.83
N GLU A 317 19.80 -10.64 40.11
CA GLU A 317 18.50 -10.62 40.81
C GLU A 317 17.56 -9.58 40.20
N ALA A 318 18.09 -8.41 39.84
CA ALA A 318 17.30 -7.37 39.15
C ALA A 318 16.83 -7.83 37.76
N ALA A 319 17.63 -8.59 37.02
CA ALA A 319 17.25 -9.19 35.76
C ALA A 319 16.19 -10.26 35.92
N HIS A 320 16.31 -11.09 36.95
CA HIS A 320 15.29 -12.11 37.30
C HIS A 320 13.96 -11.43 37.66
N GLU A 321 13.97 -10.44 38.55
CA GLU A 321 12.79 -9.68 38.95
C GLU A 321 12.11 -8.99 37.76
N ALA A 322 12.90 -8.32 36.90
CA ALA A 322 12.39 -7.66 35.71
C ALA A 322 11.77 -8.64 34.72
N PHE A 323 12.40 -9.82 34.55
CA PHE A 323 11.87 -10.90 33.70
C PHE A 323 10.52 -11.37 34.23
N VAL A 324 10.44 -11.77 35.50
CA VAL A 324 9.20 -12.28 36.13
C VAL A 324 8.05 -11.28 36.02
N ALA A 325 8.36 -9.99 36.24
CA ALA A 325 7.34 -8.93 36.19
C ALA A 325 6.87 -8.58 34.77
N LEU A 326 7.66 -8.85 33.72
CA LEU A 326 7.38 -8.39 32.36
C LEU A 326 7.26 -9.50 31.31
N PHE A 327 7.54 -10.75 31.67
CA PHE A 327 7.47 -11.84 30.69
C PHE A 327 6.06 -12.07 30.19
N VAL A 328 5.10 -12.26 31.10
CA VAL A 328 3.70 -12.54 30.71
C VAL A 328 3.05 -11.35 30.00
N PRO A 329 2.98 -10.14 30.59
CA PRO A 329 2.31 -9.00 29.91
C PRO A 329 3.04 -8.58 28.65
N GLY A 330 4.37 -8.66 28.62
CA GLY A 330 5.14 -8.26 27.46
C GLY A 330 5.14 -9.28 26.31
N THR A 331 5.05 -10.58 26.61
CA THR A 331 4.86 -11.62 25.58
C THR A 331 3.46 -11.51 24.99
N LEU A 332 2.46 -11.27 25.83
CA LEU A 332 1.10 -11.04 25.37
C LEU A 332 1.03 -9.85 24.43
N ALA A 333 1.61 -8.71 24.81
CA ALA A 333 1.66 -7.50 23.98
C ALA A 333 2.31 -7.79 22.61
N LEU A 334 3.43 -8.50 22.56
CA LEU A 334 4.06 -8.93 21.31
C LEU A 334 3.18 -9.90 20.50
N LEU A 335 2.46 -10.81 21.17
CA LEU A 335 1.57 -11.74 20.51
C LEU A 335 0.34 -11.03 19.90
N THR A 336 -0.22 -10.05 20.63
CA THR A 336 -1.32 -9.22 20.10
C THR A 336 -0.90 -8.44 18.88
N ASN A 337 0.32 -7.88 18.88
CA ASN A 337 0.90 -7.20 17.71
C ASN A 337 1.09 -8.17 16.54
N ALA A 338 1.67 -9.35 16.79
CA ALA A 338 1.89 -10.36 15.75
C ALA A 338 0.57 -10.81 15.10
N ILE A 339 -0.48 -11.04 15.91
CA ILE A 339 -1.81 -11.41 15.41
C ILE A 339 -2.44 -10.22 14.68
N GLY A 340 -2.29 -8.99 15.21
CA GLY A 340 -2.76 -7.79 14.53
C GLY A 340 -2.17 -7.65 13.12
N PHE A 341 -0.89 -7.96 12.96
CA PHE A 341 -0.24 -7.94 11.65
C PHE A 341 -0.68 -9.10 10.75
N LEU A 342 -0.92 -10.30 11.30
CA LEU A 342 -1.46 -11.43 10.54
C LEU A 342 -2.87 -11.14 9.98
N VAL A 343 -3.68 -10.34 10.65
CA VAL A 343 -5.00 -9.94 10.15
C VAL A 343 -4.91 -9.20 8.81
N ILE A 344 -3.80 -8.52 8.52
CA ILE A 344 -3.55 -7.86 7.24
C ILE A 344 -3.55 -8.86 6.07
N MET A 345 -3.28 -10.15 6.32
CA MET A 345 -3.35 -11.20 5.30
C MET A 345 -4.75 -11.45 4.72
N LEU A 346 -5.80 -10.91 5.35
CA LEU A 346 -7.17 -10.97 4.82
C LEU A 346 -7.37 -10.13 3.54
N VAL A 347 -6.40 -9.27 3.21
CA VAL A 347 -6.38 -8.49 1.96
C VAL A 347 -5.93 -9.38 0.81
N ASP A 348 -6.65 -9.38 -0.28
CA ASP A 348 -6.31 -10.17 -1.47
C ASP A 348 -5.34 -9.43 -2.41
N ILE A 349 -4.25 -8.89 -1.84
CA ILE A 349 -3.15 -8.23 -2.57
C ILE A 349 -1.85 -8.75 -1.98
N GLU A 350 -0.99 -9.35 -2.81
CA GLU A 350 0.20 -10.09 -2.36
C GLU A 350 1.18 -9.21 -1.58
N ILE A 351 1.47 -8.00 -2.04
CA ILE A 351 2.37 -7.04 -1.38
C ILE A 351 1.90 -6.69 0.05
N VAL A 352 0.58 -6.60 0.27
CA VAL A 352 -0.01 -6.33 1.59
C VAL A 352 0.05 -7.56 2.49
N ARG A 353 -0.16 -8.75 1.94
CA ARG A 353 -0.01 -10.01 2.67
C ARG A 353 1.42 -10.23 3.13
N GLU A 354 2.39 -10.00 2.25
CA GLU A 354 3.82 -10.12 2.57
C GLU A 354 4.21 -9.13 3.68
N LEU A 355 3.76 -7.88 3.63
CA LEU A 355 3.94 -6.91 4.71
C LEU A 355 3.41 -7.43 6.05
N GLY A 356 2.20 -8.01 6.08
CA GLY A 356 1.60 -8.59 7.28
C GLY A 356 2.41 -9.75 7.85
N VAL A 357 2.87 -10.66 6.99
CA VAL A 357 3.72 -11.81 7.36
C VAL A 357 5.06 -11.33 7.93
N MET A 358 5.74 -10.44 7.22
CA MET A 358 7.03 -9.88 7.63
C MET A 358 6.93 -9.19 8.98
N ALA A 359 5.94 -8.32 9.17
CA ALA A 359 5.73 -7.61 10.42
C ALA A 359 5.43 -8.59 11.58
N SER A 360 4.60 -9.60 11.33
CA SER A 360 4.27 -10.63 12.34
C SER A 360 5.49 -11.46 12.74
N ILE A 361 6.29 -11.91 11.77
CA ILE A 361 7.53 -12.65 12.04
C ILE A 361 8.50 -11.76 12.84
N GLY A 362 8.73 -10.53 12.39
CA GLY A 362 9.65 -9.59 13.04
C GLY A 362 9.29 -9.31 14.50
N VAL A 363 8.00 -9.10 14.79
CA VAL A 363 7.52 -8.91 16.17
C VAL A 363 7.64 -10.20 16.98
N SER A 364 7.37 -11.36 16.40
CA SER A 364 7.53 -12.64 17.07
C SER A 364 8.98 -12.90 17.47
N LEU A 365 9.94 -12.53 16.63
CA LEU A 365 11.37 -12.60 16.94
C LEU A 365 11.77 -11.73 18.14
N MET A 366 11.02 -10.67 18.44
CA MET A 366 11.26 -9.83 19.62
C MET A 366 11.01 -10.58 20.94
N ILE A 367 10.22 -11.65 20.94
CA ILE A 367 10.07 -12.50 22.12
C ILE A 367 11.44 -13.07 22.51
N LEU A 368 12.21 -13.52 21.53
CA LEU A 368 13.56 -14.05 21.77
C LEU A 368 14.53 -12.93 22.18
N THR A 369 14.53 -11.81 21.50
CA THR A 369 15.49 -10.73 21.76
C THR A 369 15.16 -9.92 23.02
N ASN A 370 13.92 -9.46 23.17
CA ASN A 370 13.56 -8.59 24.28
C ASN A 370 13.18 -9.33 25.57
N LYS A 371 12.64 -10.56 25.48
CA LYS A 371 12.20 -11.30 26.67
C LYS A 371 13.22 -12.34 27.13
N VAL A 372 14.05 -12.88 26.22
CA VAL A 372 15.09 -13.87 26.56
C VAL A 372 16.48 -13.21 26.61
N LEU A 373 16.93 -12.60 25.51
CA LEU A 373 18.29 -12.09 25.40
C LEU A 373 18.55 -10.85 26.27
N LEU A 374 17.63 -9.88 26.32
CA LEU A 374 17.84 -8.65 27.06
C LEU A 374 18.02 -8.87 28.58
N PRO A 375 17.21 -9.67 29.30
CA PRO A 375 17.49 -10.02 30.70
C PRO A 375 18.85 -10.66 30.90
N VAL A 376 19.27 -11.56 30.01
CA VAL A 376 20.58 -12.19 30.03
C VAL A 376 21.70 -11.14 29.94
N ILE A 377 21.62 -10.21 28.97
CA ILE A 377 22.60 -9.11 28.82
C ILE A 377 22.60 -8.19 30.06
N LEU A 378 21.44 -7.94 30.65
CA LEU A 378 21.31 -7.09 31.84
C LEU A 378 21.88 -7.78 33.10
N SER A 379 21.89 -9.12 33.18
CA SER A 379 22.45 -9.88 34.31
C SER A 379 23.99 -9.71 34.45
N PHE A 380 24.69 -9.34 33.37
CA PHE A 380 26.11 -8.99 33.38
C PHE A 380 26.34 -7.48 33.65
N GLY A 381 25.30 -6.72 33.99
CA GLY A 381 25.38 -5.30 34.26
C GLY A 381 26.22 -4.98 35.52
N HIS A 382 26.72 -3.75 35.60
CA HIS A 382 27.31 -3.25 36.81
C HIS A 382 26.34 -2.32 37.52
N PRO A 383 26.25 -2.32 38.87
CA PRO A 383 25.36 -1.44 39.65
C PRO A 383 25.57 0.04 39.35
N ARG A 384 26.86 0.42 39.02
CA ARG A 384 27.24 1.78 38.64
C ARG A 384 26.55 2.31 37.36
N HIS A 385 25.99 1.42 36.55
CA HIS A 385 25.25 1.79 35.34
C HIS A 385 23.78 2.17 35.62
N ALA A 386 23.25 1.87 36.81
CA ALA A 386 21.97 2.38 37.22
C ALA A 386 22.11 3.88 37.55
N PRO A 387 21.19 4.74 37.03
CA PRO A 387 21.32 6.17 37.29
C PRO A 387 21.24 6.43 38.79
N HIS A 388 22.36 6.88 39.35
CA HIS A 388 22.43 7.33 40.75
C HIS A 388 21.66 8.63 40.87
N ARG A 389 20.38 8.58 41.03
CA ARG A 389 19.59 9.71 41.55
C ARG A 389 18.24 9.29 42.05
N ALA A 390 18.11 9.36 43.34
CA ALA A 390 16.97 10.01 43.99
C ALA A 390 17.28 10.05 45.45
N THR A 391 17.41 11.21 45.98
CA THR A 391 16.92 11.48 47.29
C THR A 391 15.50 10.88 47.36
N ARG A 392 15.24 10.05 48.36
CA ARG A 392 14.01 9.25 48.51
C ARG A 392 12.71 10.05 48.25
N ASP A 393 12.75 11.36 48.38
CA ASP A 393 11.59 12.24 48.34
C ASP A 393 11.19 12.76 46.93
N ALA A 394 12.11 12.76 45.95
CA ALA A 394 11.79 13.23 44.59
C ALA A 394 11.23 12.14 43.64
N ALA A 395 11.36 10.87 44.06
CA ALA A 395 10.85 9.72 43.28
C ALA A 395 9.37 9.39 43.57
N GLU A 396 8.85 9.88 44.70
CA GLU A 396 7.49 9.61 45.14
C GLU A 396 6.43 10.55 44.54
N GLN A 397 6.82 11.66 43.92
CA GLN A 397 5.85 12.58 43.34
C GLN A 397 5.66 12.33 41.83
N LEU A 398 4.45 11.98 41.44
CA LEU A 398 4.05 11.96 40.02
C LEU A 398 4.31 13.35 39.38
N PRO A 399 4.86 13.43 38.16
CA PRO A 399 4.89 14.66 37.37
C PRO A 399 3.53 15.34 37.36
N ARG A 400 3.49 16.68 37.35
CA ARG A 400 2.24 17.47 37.38
C ARG A 400 1.23 16.99 36.34
N ALA A 401 1.67 16.66 35.12
CA ALA A 401 0.84 16.11 34.05
C ALA A 401 0.21 14.77 34.44
N LEU A 402 0.96 13.85 35.02
CA LEU A 402 0.45 12.54 35.44
C LEU A 402 -0.46 12.62 36.68
N ARG A 403 -0.32 13.65 37.52
CA ARG A 403 -1.26 13.89 38.61
C ARG A 403 -2.65 14.28 38.11
N TRP A 404 -2.72 15.10 37.07
CA TRP A 404 -4.01 15.41 36.41
C TRP A 404 -4.64 14.15 35.80
N VAL A 405 -3.85 13.35 35.13
CA VAL A 405 -4.27 12.06 34.54
C VAL A 405 -4.74 11.09 35.63
N ALA A 406 -4.10 11.07 36.82
CA ALA A 406 -4.49 10.24 37.93
C ALA A 406 -5.92 10.57 38.42
N SER A 407 -6.34 11.83 38.33
CA SER A 407 -7.71 12.25 38.70
C SER A 407 -8.81 11.81 37.73
N ALA A 408 -8.46 11.32 36.50
CA ALA A 408 -9.43 10.78 35.54
C ALA A 408 -10.21 9.55 36.06
N ALA A 409 -9.71 8.88 37.07
CA ALA A 409 -10.42 7.82 37.80
C ALA A 409 -11.46 8.33 38.81
N THR A 410 -11.59 9.65 39.00
CA THR A 410 -12.60 10.25 39.93
C THR A 410 -13.92 10.56 39.21
N ALA A 411 -15.03 10.53 39.98
CA ALA A 411 -16.36 10.67 39.40
C ALA A 411 -16.59 11.88 38.48
N PRO A 412 -16.23 13.14 38.86
CA PRO A 412 -16.52 14.29 38.00
C PRO A 412 -15.73 14.29 36.72
N LEU A 413 -14.45 13.91 36.74
CA LEU A 413 -13.60 13.88 35.58
C LEU A 413 -13.92 12.67 34.69
N ALA A 414 -14.23 11.52 35.29
CA ALA A 414 -14.62 10.33 34.49
C ALA A 414 -15.87 10.62 33.64
N VAL A 415 -16.89 11.29 34.19
CA VAL A 415 -18.09 11.65 33.40
C VAL A 415 -17.75 12.63 32.28
N GLY A 416 -16.93 13.64 32.55
CA GLY A 416 -16.47 14.61 31.54
C GLY A 416 -15.69 13.93 30.42
N VAL A 417 -14.77 13.03 30.77
CA VAL A 417 -13.96 12.25 29.78
C VAL A 417 -14.87 11.38 28.90
N LEU A 418 -15.85 10.68 29.54
CA LEU A 418 -16.78 9.83 28.77
C LEU A 418 -17.66 10.66 27.82
N ALA A 419 -18.16 11.83 28.26
CA ALA A 419 -18.93 12.72 27.40
C ALA A 419 -18.15 13.26 26.24
N VAL A 420 -16.90 13.73 26.46
CA VAL A 420 -16.00 14.18 25.40
C VAL A 420 -15.68 13.03 24.43
N SER A 421 -15.40 11.83 24.96
CA SER A 421 -15.09 10.66 24.13
C SER A 421 -16.28 10.25 23.26
N LEU A 422 -17.52 10.38 23.75
CA LEU A 422 -18.72 10.11 22.97
C LEU A 422 -18.90 11.17 21.84
N GLY A 423 -18.62 12.44 22.14
CA GLY A 423 -18.62 13.51 21.14
C GLY A 423 -17.55 13.27 20.06
N LEU A 424 -16.33 12.88 20.46
CA LEU A 424 -15.26 12.52 19.53
C LEU A 424 -15.60 11.28 18.70
N ALA A 425 -16.27 10.28 19.28
CA ALA A 425 -16.73 9.10 18.55
C ALA A 425 -17.79 9.46 17.50
N TRP A 426 -18.71 10.37 17.83
CA TRP A 426 -19.69 10.88 16.87
C TRP A 426 -19.02 11.65 15.73
N VAL A 427 -18.11 12.57 16.02
CA VAL A 427 -17.31 13.30 15.01
C VAL A 427 -16.51 12.32 14.18
N GLY A 428 -15.81 11.37 14.82
CA GLY A 428 -15.03 10.34 14.13
C GLY A 428 -15.87 9.48 13.18
N HIS A 429 -17.12 9.16 13.57
CA HIS A 429 -18.03 8.39 12.73
C HIS A 429 -18.54 9.22 11.52
N VAL A 430 -19.00 10.46 11.76
CA VAL A 430 -19.56 11.32 10.70
C VAL A 430 -18.49 11.75 9.70
N GLU A 431 -17.34 12.19 10.18
CA GLU A 431 -16.25 12.63 9.30
C GLU A 431 -15.50 11.45 8.68
N GLY A 432 -15.32 10.36 9.43
CA GLY A 432 -14.69 9.13 8.94
C GLY A 432 -15.47 8.47 7.81
N ALA A 433 -16.81 8.58 7.80
CA ALA A 433 -17.64 8.08 6.69
C ALA A 433 -17.40 8.83 5.36
N LYS A 434 -16.71 9.99 5.38
CA LYS A 434 -16.36 10.76 4.17
C LYS A 434 -15.04 10.34 3.55
N VAL A 435 -14.33 9.36 4.12
CA VAL A 435 -13.11 8.82 3.52
C VAL A 435 -13.42 8.25 2.16
N ARG A 436 -12.69 8.70 1.16
CA ARG A 436 -12.83 8.19 -0.20
C ARG A 436 -11.94 6.96 -0.39
N ILE A 437 -12.44 6.00 -1.15
CA ILE A 437 -11.67 4.82 -1.54
C ILE A 437 -10.85 5.18 -2.78
N GLY A 438 -9.62 4.66 -2.87
CA GLY A 438 -8.75 4.91 -4.01
C GLY A 438 -7.98 6.23 -3.90
N ASP A 439 -7.45 6.63 -5.03
CA ASP A 439 -6.63 7.84 -5.14
C ASP A 439 -7.45 9.12 -5.35
N GLN A 440 -6.91 10.21 -4.83
CA GLN A 440 -7.52 11.54 -4.88
C GLN A 440 -6.62 12.55 -5.59
N GLY A 441 -5.97 12.18 -6.68
CA GLY A 441 -5.07 13.10 -7.36
C GLY A 441 -4.74 12.64 -8.77
N VAL A 442 -4.19 13.53 -9.58
CA VAL A 442 -3.68 13.19 -10.90
C VAL A 442 -2.30 12.52 -10.75
N GLY A 443 -2.08 11.41 -11.43
CA GLY A 443 -0.82 10.68 -11.44
C GLY A 443 -0.77 9.51 -10.44
N MET A 444 0.45 9.04 -10.15
CA MET A 444 0.65 7.92 -9.24
C MET A 444 0.58 8.36 -7.77
N PRO A 445 -0.20 7.64 -6.96
CA PRO A 445 -0.48 7.97 -5.55
C PRO A 445 0.71 7.80 -4.62
N GLU A 446 1.70 7.04 -5.06
CA GLU A 446 2.94 6.79 -4.33
C GLU A 446 3.82 8.04 -4.24
N PHE A 447 3.60 9.00 -5.13
CA PHE A 447 4.40 10.23 -5.25
C PHE A 447 3.61 11.48 -4.87
N PHE A 448 4.33 12.54 -4.50
CA PHE A 448 3.73 13.85 -4.35
C PHE A 448 3.26 14.40 -5.71
N PRO A 449 2.23 15.28 -5.72
CA PRO A 449 1.71 15.85 -6.98
C PRO A 449 2.77 16.58 -7.82
N ASP A 450 3.75 17.18 -7.16
CA ASP A 450 4.87 17.91 -7.77
C ASP A 450 6.08 17.03 -8.10
N ALA A 451 6.02 15.74 -7.81
CA ALA A 451 7.07 14.79 -8.18
C ALA A 451 7.22 14.71 -9.71
N ARG A 452 8.45 14.40 -10.17
CA ARG A 452 8.76 14.37 -11.60
C ARG A 452 7.83 13.47 -12.40
N TYR A 453 7.59 12.25 -11.91
CA TYR A 453 6.68 11.31 -12.55
C TYR A 453 5.27 11.90 -12.74
N ASN A 454 4.70 12.49 -11.70
CA ASN A 454 3.35 13.05 -11.76
C ASN A 454 3.27 14.28 -12.67
N ARG A 455 4.32 15.09 -12.75
CA ARG A 455 4.43 16.17 -13.73
C ARG A 455 4.50 15.65 -15.16
N ASP A 456 5.27 14.59 -15.39
CA ASP A 456 5.38 13.93 -16.70
C ASP A 456 4.01 13.34 -17.11
N SER A 457 3.36 12.62 -16.19
CA SER A 457 2.02 12.07 -16.42
C SER A 457 1.00 13.16 -16.76
N ALA A 458 0.98 14.24 -15.99
CA ALA A 458 0.10 15.38 -16.25
C ALA A 458 0.40 16.08 -17.58
N ALA A 459 1.65 16.13 -18.03
CA ALA A 459 2.03 16.69 -19.33
C ALA A 459 1.51 15.80 -20.47
N VAL A 460 1.69 14.48 -20.37
CA VAL A 460 1.18 13.53 -21.36
C VAL A 460 -0.34 13.57 -21.45
N LEU A 461 -1.05 13.56 -20.31
CA LEU A 461 -2.52 13.63 -20.26
C LEU A 461 -3.09 14.90 -20.87
N ARG A 462 -2.41 16.04 -20.74
CA ARG A 462 -2.87 17.30 -21.34
C ARG A 462 -2.64 17.37 -22.85
N SER A 463 -1.55 16.79 -23.33
CA SER A 463 -1.14 16.92 -24.74
C SER A 463 -1.72 15.82 -25.62
N PHE A 464 -2.02 14.64 -25.07
CA PHE A 464 -2.50 13.50 -25.81
C PHE A 464 -3.89 13.07 -25.35
N SER A 465 -4.80 12.80 -26.31
CA SER A 465 -6.19 12.41 -26.03
C SER A 465 -6.32 10.95 -25.58
N LEU A 466 -5.30 10.14 -25.80
CA LEU A 466 -5.21 8.77 -25.35
C LEU A 466 -4.36 8.73 -24.09
N GLY A 467 -4.91 9.22 -22.99
CA GLY A 467 -4.27 9.18 -21.68
C GLY A 467 -4.12 7.75 -21.15
N SER A 468 -3.38 7.63 -20.05
CA SER A 468 -3.24 6.38 -19.28
C SER A 468 -4.54 5.87 -18.64
N GLU A 469 -5.62 6.66 -18.70
CA GLU A 469 -6.90 6.42 -18.03
C GLU A 469 -7.81 5.53 -18.91
N LEU A 470 -7.39 4.29 -19.12
CA LEU A 470 -8.04 3.30 -19.97
C LEU A 470 -8.71 2.19 -19.14
N LEU A 471 -10.00 1.97 -19.36
CA LEU A 471 -10.72 0.76 -18.97
C LEU A 471 -10.97 -0.09 -20.22
N THR A 472 -10.62 -1.35 -20.15
CA THR A 472 -10.91 -2.31 -21.25
C THR A 472 -12.04 -3.24 -20.85
N VAL A 473 -13.03 -3.34 -21.72
CA VAL A 473 -14.10 -4.32 -21.63
C VAL A 473 -13.85 -5.38 -22.68
N TYR A 474 -13.58 -6.61 -22.25
CA TYR A 474 -13.45 -7.74 -23.16
C TYR A 474 -14.81 -8.26 -23.54
N VAL A 475 -15.00 -8.47 -24.83
CA VAL A 475 -16.20 -9.09 -25.41
C VAL A 475 -15.78 -10.48 -25.88
N VAL A 476 -16.39 -11.50 -25.31
CA VAL A 476 -15.96 -12.90 -25.49
C VAL A 476 -17.18 -13.79 -25.78
N PRO A 477 -17.01 -15.01 -26.32
CA PRO A 477 -18.09 -15.97 -26.47
C PRO A 477 -18.69 -16.30 -25.09
N PRO A 478 -19.97 -16.66 -25.02
CA PRO A 478 -20.59 -17.16 -23.79
C PRO A 478 -19.91 -18.42 -23.28
N ASP A 479 -19.93 -18.60 -21.96
CA ASP A 479 -19.41 -19.82 -21.35
C ASP A 479 -20.17 -21.05 -21.88
N GLY A 480 -19.41 -22.04 -22.42
CA GLY A 480 -19.99 -23.23 -23.06
C GLY A 480 -20.13 -23.17 -24.58
N ALA A 481 -19.63 -22.12 -25.24
CA ALA A 481 -19.52 -22.11 -26.69
C ALA A 481 -18.44 -23.11 -27.16
N HIS A 482 -18.86 -24.23 -27.77
CA HIS A 482 -17.97 -25.30 -28.22
C HIS A 482 -17.71 -25.27 -29.72
N ASP A 483 -18.67 -24.81 -30.50
CA ASP A 483 -18.58 -24.78 -31.95
C ASP A 483 -17.74 -23.58 -32.42
N GLU A 484 -16.92 -23.77 -33.44
CA GLU A 484 -16.06 -22.72 -34.00
C GLU A 484 -16.88 -21.51 -34.48
N SER A 485 -18.03 -21.71 -35.07
CA SER A 485 -18.94 -20.64 -35.51
C SER A 485 -19.51 -19.80 -34.36
N THR A 486 -19.65 -20.38 -33.17
CA THR A 486 -20.09 -19.66 -31.96
C THR A 486 -18.95 -18.99 -31.24
N ARG A 487 -17.73 -19.47 -31.40
CA ARG A 487 -16.50 -18.90 -30.80
C ARG A 487 -15.95 -17.73 -31.60
N GLN A 488 -16.06 -17.73 -32.92
CA GLN A 488 -15.57 -16.64 -33.78
C GLN A 488 -16.55 -15.44 -33.77
N ILE A 489 -16.60 -14.73 -32.64
CA ILE A 489 -17.58 -13.66 -32.44
C ILE A 489 -17.37 -12.45 -33.36
N CYS A 490 -16.17 -12.21 -33.87
CA CYS A 490 -15.89 -11.10 -34.78
C CYS A 490 -16.53 -11.29 -36.18
N LEU A 491 -17.02 -12.49 -36.50
CA LEU A 491 -17.75 -12.79 -37.73
C LEU A 491 -19.27 -12.68 -37.57
N ARG A 492 -19.74 -12.38 -36.36
CA ARG A 492 -21.16 -12.40 -36.02
C ARG A 492 -21.72 -10.98 -35.99
N PRO A 493 -22.69 -10.65 -36.89
CA PRO A 493 -23.35 -9.34 -36.93
C PRO A 493 -23.99 -8.97 -35.58
N GLU A 494 -24.60 -9.96 -34.91
CA GLU A 494 -25.24 -9.74 -33.61
C GLU A 494 -24.26 -9.32 -32.53
N ALA A 495 -23.01 -9.80 -32.59
CA ALA A 495 -21.96 -9.39 -31.68
C ALA A 495 -21.52 -7.94 -31.92
N ALA A 496 -21.39 -7.59 -33.21
CA ALA A 496 -21.02 -6.21 -33.56
C ALA A 496 -22.12 -5.20 -33.20
N ASP A 497 -23.40 -5.55 -33.46
CA ASP A 497 -24.56 -4.71 -33.09
C ASP A 497 -24.69 -4.56 -31.55
N TYR A 498 -24.39 -5.61 -30.80
CA TYR A 498 -24.33 -5.54 -29.34
C TYR A 498 -23.26 -4.59 -28.84
N ILE A 499 -22.07 -4.63 -29.45
CA ILE A 499 -20.93 -3.77 -29.11
C ILE A 499 -21.22 -2.32 -29.51
N ASP A 500 -21.82 -2.08 -30.66
CA ASP A 500 -22.16 -0.73 -31.14
C ASP A 500 -23.11 -0.02 -30.16
N ARG A 501 -24.13 -0.73 -29.70
CA ARG A 501 -25.06 -0.22 -28.67
C ARG A 501 -24.36 0.00 -27.32
N LEU A 502 -23.43 -0.87 -26.94
CA LEU A 502 -22.62 -0.68 -25.73
C LEU A 502 -21.73 0.58 -25.86
N GLU A 503 -21.05 0.75 -27.01
CA GLU A 503 -20.19 1.91 -27.29
C GLU A 503 -21.00 3.21 -27.21
N ALA A 504 -22.18 3.25 -27.82
CA ALA A 504 -23.09 4.39 -27.77
C ALA A 504 -23.52 4.69 -26.30
N ARG A 505 -23.90 3.65 -25.55
CA ARG A 505 -24.29 3.80 -24.14
C ARG A 505 -23.15 4.33 -23.26
N LEU A 506 -21.93 3.84 -23.46
CA LEU A 506 -20.77 4.29 -22.74
C LEU A 506 -20.40 5.75 -23.05
N GLY A 507 -20.61 6.18 -24.28
CA GLY A 507 -20.42 7.60 -24.67
C GLY A 507 -21.36 8.58 -23.94
N GLU A 508 -22.48 8.11 -23.38
CA GLU A 508 -23.41 8.91 -22.56
C GLU A 508 -23.05 8.94 -21.06
N VAL A 509 -22.10 8.12 -20.63
CA VAL A 509 -21.73 8.02 -19.22
C VAL A 509 -20.84 9.21 -18.84
N ASP A 510 -21.28 9.94 -17.85
CA ASP A 510 -20.52 11.09 -17.32
C ASP A 510 -19.17 10.66 -16.78
N GLY A 511 -18.10 11.28 -17.28
CA GLY A 511 -16.72 10.90 -16.99
C GLY A 511 -16.07 10.01 -18.06
N VAL A 512 -16.80 9.55 -19.09
CA VAL A 512 -16.22 8.92 -20.27
C VAL A 512 -15.86 9.99 -21.29
N SER A 513 -14.60 10.06 -21.69
CA SER A 513 -14.11 10.96 -22.73
C SER A 513 -14.37 10.40 -24.12
N ARG A 514 -14.19 9.10 -24.29
CA ARG A 514 -14.38 8.39 -25.55
C ARG A 514 -14.49 6.87 -25.31
N ALA A 515 -15.30 6.21 -26.10
CA ALA A 515 -15.29 4.77 -26.27
C ALA A 515 -14.83 4.43 -27.69
N ILE A 516 -14.08 3.35 -27.89
CA ILE A 516 -13.60 2.87 -29.18
C ILE A 516 -13.81 1.38 -29.25
N ALA A 517 -14.50 0.91 -30.27
CA ALA A 517 -14.78 -0.50 -30.47
C ALA A 517 -14.70 -0.92 -31.94
N TYR A 518 -14.73 -2.21 -32.16
CA TYR A 518 -14.69 -2.86 -33.49
C TYR A 518 -15.72 -2.32 -34.48
N PRO A 519 -17.02 -2.10 -34.12
CA PRO A 519 -18.06 -1.73 -35.08
C PRO A 519 -17.75 -0.43 -35.84
N PHE A 520 -17.21 0.58 -35.14
CA PHE A 520 -16.85 1.85 -35.77
C PHE A 520 -15.87 1.66 -36.96
N PHE A 521 -14.84 0.86 -36.76
CA PHE A 521 -13.84 0.58 -37.81
C PHE A 521 -14.38 -0.36 -38.90
N ALA A 522 -15.18 -1.37 -38.53
CA ALA A 522 -15.83 -2.26 -39.47
C ALA A 522 -16.73 -1.51 -40.45
N ALA A 523 -17.51 -0.55 -39.93
CA ALA A 523 -18.33 0.33 -40.77
C ALA A 523 -17.50 1.23 -41.70
N MET A 524 -16.39 1.78 -41.23
CA MET A 524 -15.45 2.55 -42.06
C MET A 524 -14.83 1.70 -43.18
N ILE A 525 -14.40 0.49 -42.86
CA ILE A 525 -13.79 -0.43 -43.82
C ILE A 525 -14.83 -0.84 -44.86
N ASN A 526 -16.06 -1.12 -44.44
CA ASN A 526 -17.15 -1.44 -45.36
C ASN A 526 -17.45 -0.29 -46.34
N ALA A 527 -17.49 0.96 -45.87
CA ALA A 527 -17.59 2.13 -46.74
C ALA A 527 -16.40 2.24 -47.68
N GLY A 528 -15.19 2.01 -47.21
CA GLY A 528 -13.95 2.04 -48.01
C GLY A 528 -13.95 1.05 -49.17
N TRP A 529 -14.44 -0.17 -48.95
CA TRP A 529 -14.58 -1.18 -50.00
C TRP A 529 -15.71 -0.82 -51.01
N ASN A 530 -16.59 0.12 -50.68
CA ASN A 530 -17.67 0.62 -51.52
C ASN A 530 -17.41 2.10 -51.92
N GLU A 531 -16.19 2.39 -52.39
CA GLU A 531 -15.78 3.67 -52.98
C GLU A 531 -15.96 4.87 -52.01
N GLY A 532 -15.90 4.65 -50.69
CA GLY A 532 -16.13 5.67 -49.68
C GLY A 532 -17.58 6.17 -49.53
N ASN A 533 -18.53 5.49 -50.14
CA ASN A 533 -19.94 5.88 -50.13
C ASN A 533 -20.50 5.78 -48.70
N ILE A 534 -21.01 6.90 -48.19
CA ILE A 534 -21.54 7.00 -46.81
C ILE A 534 -22.69 6.06 -46.50
N LYS A 535 -23.44 5.63 -47.51
CA LYS A 535 -24.54 4.66 -47.35
C LYS A 535 -24.05 3.28 -46.90
N TRP A 536 -22.78 2.97 -47.19
CA TRP A 536 -22.15 1.74 -46.76
C TRP A 536 -21.35 1.89 -45.44
N ARG A 537 -21.41 3.05 -44.81
CA ARG A 537 -20.82 3.23 -43.49
C ARG A 537 -21.70 2.63 -42.38
N VAL A 538 -21.90 1.33 -42.49
CA VAL A 538 -22.69 0.48 -41.59
C VAL A 538 -21.92 -0.80 -41.35
N VAL A 539 -22.16 -1.47 -40.22
CA VAL A 539 -21.65 -2.82 -40.00
C VAL A 539 -22.33 -3.76 -41.00
N ALA A 540 -21.59 -4.59 -41.68
CA ALA A 540 -22.13 -5.48 -42.67
C ALA A 540 -22.87 -6.67 -42.01
N ASP A 541 -24.01 -7.08 -42.56
CA ASP A 541 -24.80 -8.22 -42.10
C ASP A 541 -24.30 -9.59 -42.59
N SER A 542 -23.12 -9.62 -43.21
CA SER A 542 -22.55 -10.86 -43.75
C SER A 542 -21.27 -11.25 -43.03
N PRO A 543 -21.11 -12.49 -42.56
CA PRO A 543 -19.89 -12.97 -41.92
C PRO A 543 -18.66 -12.82 -42.82
N ALA A 544 -18.79 -12.90 -44.14
CA ALA A 544 -17.68 -12.73 -45.07
C ALA A 544 -17.15 -11.29 -45.12
N ALA A 545 -18.04 -10.29 -45.15
CA ALA A 545 -17.64 -8.88 -45.11
C ALA A 545 -17.08 -8.51 -43.73
N MET A 546 -17.66 -9.04 -42.66
CA MET A 546 -17.09 -8.86 -41.32
C MET A 546 -15.72 -9.51 -41.20
N GLY A 547 -15.51 -10.68 -41.81
CA GLY A 547 -14.21 -11.33 -41.82
C GLY A 547 -13.13 -10.49 -42.55
N GLN A 548 -13.50 -9.82 -43.67
CA GLN A 548 -12.59 -8.87 -44.34
C GLN A 548 -12.23 -7.70 -43.45
N ALA A 549 -13.21 -7.08 -42.79
CA ALA A 549 -13.00 -5.97 -41.88
C ALA A 549 -12.12 -6.39 -40.67
N SER A 550 -12.42 -7.54 -40.06
CA SER A 550 -11.64 -8.10 -38.97
C SER A 550 -10.20 -8.40 -39.36
N ASN A 551 -9.99 -9.05 -40.54
CA ASN A 551 -8.66 -9.36 -41.03
C ASN A 551 -7.83 -8.12 -41.32
N GLN A 552 -8.46 -7.07 -41.84
CA GLN A 552 -7.78 -5.79 -42.06
C GLN A 552 -7.33 -5.18 -40.73
N LEU A 553 -8.20 -5.12 -39.72
CA LEU A 553 -7.86 -4.58 -38.39
C LEU A 553 -6.78 -5.41 -37.70
N ILE A 554 -6.82 -6.73 -37.81
CA ILE A 554 -5.80 -7.62 -37.27
C ILE A 554 -4.45 -7.37 -37.96
N THR A 555 -4.45 -7.20 -39.29
CA THR A 555 -3.25 -6.97 -40.11
C THR A 555 -2.63 -5.60 -39.81
N GLU A 556 -3.47 -4.58 -39.63
CA GLU A 556 -3.05 -3.23 -39.26
C GLU A 556 -2.62 -3.12 -37.80
N GLY A 557 -2.91 -4.15 -37.00
CA GLY A 557 -2.51 -4.19 -35.61
C GLY A 557 -3.29 -3.23 -34.71
N ALA A 558 -4.54 -2.95 -35.03
CA ALA A 558 -5.41 -2.05 -34.27
C ALA A 558 -5.70 -2.54 -32.84
N GLY A 559 -5.40 -3.81 -32.54
CA GLY A 559 -5.54 -4.37 -31.19
C GLY A 559 -6.97 -4.57 -30.72
N LEU A 560 -7.99 -4.29 -31.56
CA LEU A 560 -9.40 -4.38 -31.14
C LEU A 560 -9.99 -5.78 -31.29
N VAL A 561 -9.37 -6.62 -32.10
CA VAL A 561 -9.83 -7.97 -32.40
C VAL A 561 -8.68 -8.94 -32.19
N ALA A 562 -8.92 -10.03 -31.49
CA ALA A 562 -7.96 -11.10 -31.32
C ALA A 562 -7.70 -11.81 -32.66
N ARG A 563 -6.46 -12.28 -32.90
CA ARG A 563 -6.10 -13.03 -34.14
C ARG A 563 -6.95 -14.29 -34.33
N SER A 564 -7.41 -14.90 -33.24
CA SER A 564 -8.30 -16.05 -33.27
C SER A 564 -9.76 -15.68 -33.58
N CYS A 565 -10.09 -14.39 -33.63
CA CYS A 565 -11.48 -13.89 -33.74
C CYS A 565 -12.41 -14.29 -32.59
N GLU A 566 -11.87 -14.83 -31.50
CA GLU A 566 -12.64 -15.32 -30.34
C GLU A 566 -12.79 -14.26 -29.24
N ALA A 567 -12.16 -13.12 -29.37
CA ALA A 567 -12.28 -12.03 -28.43
C ALA A 567 -12.17 -10.69 -29.16
N MET A 568 -12.93 -9.72 -28.69
CA MET A 568 -12.84 -8.32 -29.06
C MET A 568 -12.71 -7.47 -27.80
N GLN A 569 -12.27 -6.23 -27.94
CA GLN A 569 -12.23 -5.30 -26.82
C GLN A 569 -12.90 -3.97 -27.15
N VAL A 570 -13.51 -3.39 -26.12
CA VAL A 570 -14.00 -2.02 -26.12
C VAL A 570 -13.06 -1.22 -25.23
N LEU A 571 -12.44 -0.19 -25.79
CA LEU A 571 -11.54 0.70 -25.11
C LEU A 571 -12.33 1.91 -24.61
N VAL A 572 -12.40 2.10 -23.30
CA VAL A 572 -13.14 3.19 -22.66
C VAL A 572 -12.12 4.14 -22.01
N PHE A 573 -12.01 5.33 -22.57
CA PHE A 573 -11.14 6.38 -22.05
C PHE A 573 -11.92 7.27 -21.10
N ALA A 574 -11.46 7.36 -19.85
CA ALA A 574 -12.06 8.24 -18.86
C ALA A 574 -11.37 9.60 -18.82
N ALA A 575 -12.11 10.59 -18.33
CA ALA A 575 -11.62 11.95 -18.12
C ALA A 575 -10.64 12.05 -16.94
N ASP A 576 -10.81 11.15 -15.94
CA ASP A 576 -9.99 11.06 -14.75
C ASP A 576 -10.01 9.63 -14.20
N HIS A 577 -9.20 9.38 -13.15
CA HIS A 577 -9.17 8.11 -12.43
C HIS A 577 -9.79 8.20 -11.02
N ASP A 578 -10.67 9.18 -10.78
CA ASP A 578 -11.40 9.22 -9.52
C ASP A 578 -12.22 7.95 -9.32
N ALA A 579 -12.21 7.42 -8.10
CA ALA A 579 -12.89 6.16 -7.79
C ALA A 579 -14.40 6.18 -8.11
N HIS A 580 -15.04 7.36 -8.02
CA HIS A 580 -16.45 7.50 -8.39
C HIS A 580 -16.64 7.44 -9.91
N THR A 581 -15.74 8.03 -10.69
CA THR A 581 -15.77 7.93 -12.15
C THR A 581 -15.58 6.49 -12.58
N ILE A 582 -14.55 5.82 -12.06
CA ILE A 582 -14.29 4.40 -12.32
C ILE A 582 -15.50 3.53 -11.98
N SER A 583 -16.04 3.70 -10.77
CA SER A 583 -17.18 2.91 -10.28
C SER A 583 -18.43 3.11 -11.16
N ARG A 584 -18.67 4.34 -11.62
CA ARG A 584 -19.79 4.69 -12.50
C ARG A 584 -19.66 4.01 -13.87
N ILE A 585 -18.44 4.00 -14.44
CA ILE A 585 -18.17 3.34 -15.73
C ILE A 585 -18.34 1.82 -15.59
N VAL A 586 -17.76 1.22 -14.55
CA VAL A 586 -17.90 -0.20 -14.24
C VAL A 586 -19.37 -0.59 -14.07
N GLN A 587 -20.11 0.20 -13.28
CA GLN A 587 -21.55 -0.04 -13.06
C GLN A 587 -22.35 0.08 -14.36
N ALA A 588 -22.04 1.07 -15.22
CA ALA A 588 -22.73 1.23 -16.51
C ALA A 588 -22.54 0.01 -17.42
N VAL A 589 -21.34 -0.60 -17.45
CA VAL A 589 -21.07 -1.83 -18.19
C VAL A 589 -21.85 -3.02 -17.61
N GLN A 590 -21.87 -3.15 -16.28
CA GLN A 590 -22.59 -4.23 -15.59
C GLN A 590 -24.11 -4.09 -15.78
N ASP A 591 -24.65 -2.89 -15.65
CA ASP A 591 -26.07 -2.60 -15.85
C ASP A 591 -26.48 -2.87 -17.31
N TYR A 592 -25.63 -2.49 -18.28
CA TYR A 592 -25.87 -2.78 -19.69
C TYR A 592 -25.92 -4.31 -19.94
N ALA A 593 -24.96 -5.05 -19.39
CA ALA A 593 -24.92 -6.51 -19.54
C ALA A 593 -26.15 -7.19 -18.89
N ALA A 594 -26.59 -6.70 -17.74
CA ALA A 594 -27.76 -7.22 -17.04
C ALA A 594 -29.08 -6.91 -17.78
N ALA A 595 -29.18 -5.70 -18.34
CA ALA A 595 -30.37 -5.26 -19.08
C ALA A 595 -30.46 -5.87 -20.49
N ASN A 596 -29.34 -6.26 -21.10
CA ASN A 596 -29.24 -6.78 -22.46
C ASN A 596 -28.57 -8.16 -22.48
N PRO A 597 -29.19 -9.21 -21.92
CA PRO A 597 -28.62 -10.55 -21.99
C PRO A 597 -28.44 -10.99 -23.42
N SER A 598 -27.24 -11.45 -23.80
CA SER A 598 -26.94 -11.88 -25.17
C SER A 598 -26.55 -13.37 -25.23
N ALA A 599 -27.10 -14.08 -26.18
CA ALA A 599 -26.66 -15.43 -26.50
C ALA A 599 -25.41 -15.45 -27.40
N ALA A 600 -25.02 -14.31 -27.94
CA ALA A 600 -23.92 -14.19 -28.88
C ALA A 600 -22.59 -13.86 -28.17
N VAL A 601 -22.62 -13.06 -27.12
CA VAL A 601 -21.42 -12.53 -26.43
C VAL A 601 -21.65 -12.38 -24.95
N GLN A 602 -20.52 -12.38 -24.20
CA GLN A 602 -20.43 -12.05 -22.79
C GLN A 602 -19.44 -10.92 -22.60
N LEU A 603 -19.77 -9.96 -21.73
CA LEU A 603 -18.85 -8.90 -21.33
C LEU A 603 -18.01 -9.32 -20.12
N ARG A 604 -16.72 -9.05 -20.17
CA ARG A 604 -15.78 -9.24 -19.06
C ARG A 604 -14.98 -7.96 -18.85
N LEU A 605 -15.01 -7.46 -17.63
CA LEU A 605 -14.25 -6.28 -17.22
C LEU A 605 -12.86 -6.70 -16.78
N GLY A 606 -11.86 -5.81 -16.95
CA GLY A 606 -10.59 -6.05 -16.29
C GLY A 606 -9.34 -5.51 -16.95
N GLY A 607 -9.41 -5.01 -18.17
CA GLY A 607 -8.21 -4.49 -18.85
C GLY A 607 -7.95 -3.01 -18.59
N GLY A 608 -6.72 -2.59 -18.90
CA GLY A 608 -6.28 -1.20 -18.77
C GLY A 608 -5.98 -0.77 -17.33
N ASN A 609 -5.41 0.42 -17.18
CA ASN A 609 -5.05 0.97 -15.88
C ASN A 609 -6.27 1.13 -14.94
N LEU A 610 -7.38 1.64 -15.48
CA LEU A 610 -8.61 1.82 -14.68
C LEU A 610 -9.24 0.49 -14.25
N GLY A 611 -9.09 -0.58 -15.05
CA GLY A 611 -9.55 -1.91 -14.65
C GLY A 611 -8.79 -2.46 -13.45
N VAL A 612 -7.47 -2.25 -13.43
CA VAL A 612 -6.61 -2.58 -12.28
C VAL A 612 -6.99 -1.75 -11.05
N MET A 613 -7.22 -0.45 -11.23
CA MET A 613 -7.63 0.44 -10.14
C MET A 613 -9.01 0.08 -9.60
N ALA A 614 -9.97 -0.25 -10.47
CA ALA A 614 -11.29 -0.72 -10.07
C ALA A 614 -11.21 -1.96 -9.18
N ALA A 615 -10.49 -3.00 -9.65
CA ALA A 615 -10.29 -4.24 -8.89
C ALA A 615 -9.61 -3.98 -7.54
N THR A 616 -8.61 -3.11 -7.53
CA THR A 616 -7.88 -2.75 -6.31
C THR A 616 -8.76 -2.01 -5.32
N ASN A 617 -9.56 -1.05 -5.78
CA ASN A 617 -10.49 -0.29 -4.94
C ASN A 617 -11.59 -1.20 -4.34
N GLU A 618 -12.14 -2.13 -5.14
CA GLU A 618 -13.11 -3.12 -4.65
C GLU A 618 -12.47 -4.05 -3.61
N ALA A 619 -11.26 -4.54 -3.86
CA ALA A 619 -10.53 -5.41 -2.92
C ALA A 619 -10.24 -4.68 -1.59
N VAL A 620 -9.79 -3.43 -1.63
CA VAL A 620 -9.51 -2.58 -0.47
C VAL A 620 -10.79 -2.31 0.33
N SER A 621 -11.87 -1.91 -0.35
CA SER A 621 -13.17 -1.63 0.27
C SER A 621 -13.75 -2.86 0.97
N ALA A 622 -13.66 -4.03 0.34
CA ALA A 622 -14.14 -5.28 0.91
C ALA A 622 -13.26 -5.79 2.08
N ALA A 623 -11.97 -5.47 2.07
CA ALA A 623 -11.02 -5.94 3.09
C ALA A 623 -11.10 -5.13 4.39
N GLU A 624 -11.31 -3.82 4.35
CA GLU A 624 -11.29 -2.94 5.53
C GLU A 624 -12.20 -3.42 6.66
N PRO A 625 -13.53 -3.61 6.46
CA PRO A 625 -14.42 -4.01 7.56
C PRO A 625 -14.09 -5.40 8.11
N ARG A 626 -13.63 -6.32 7.24
CA ARG A 626 -13.21 -7.67 7.66
C ARG A 626 -11.97 -7.63 8.54
N MET A 627 -10.98 -6.80 8.16
CA MET A 627 -9.76 -6.61 8.94
C MET A 627 -10.07 -5.96 10.30
N LEU A 628 -10.88 -4.90 10.33
CA LEU A 628 -11.28 -4.24 11.57
C LEU A 628 -12.02 -5.21 12.50
N ALA A 629 -12.97 -5.96 12.00
CA ALA A 629 -13.68 -6.96 12.79
C ALA A 629 -12.72 -8.04 13.33
N ALA A 630 -11.85 -8.57 12.48
CA ALA A 630 -10.91 -9.62 12.86
C ALA A 630 -9.92 -9.15 13.94
N ILE A 631 -9.36 -7.92 13.82
CA ILE A 631 -8.43 -7.41 14.83
C ILE A 631 -9.13 -7.17 16.16
N PHE A 632 -10.30 -6.52 16.20
CA PHE A 632 -10.99 -6.26 17.45
C PHE A 632 -11.48 -7.54 18.13
N VAL A 633 -11.97 -8.52 17.36
CA VAL A 633 -12.35 -9.84 17.90
C VAL A 633 -11.12 -10.57 18.46
N SER A 634 -10.02 -10.59 17.73
CA SER A 634 -8.78 -11.23 18.19
C SER A 634 -8.25 -10.59 19.47
N LEU A 635 -8.23 -9.26 19.55
CA LEU A 635 -7.82 -8.52 20.73
C LEU A 635 -8.75 -8.78 21.91
N ALA A 636 -10.08 -8.82 21.70
CA ALA A 636 -11.05 -9.13 22.72
C ALA A 636 -10.82 -10.52 23.32
N VAL A 637 -10.67 -11.51 22.47
CA VAL A 637 -10.40 -12.91 22.88
C VAL A 637 -9.10 -12.99 23.69
N LEU A 638 -8.00 -12.38 23.20
CA LEU A 638 -6.72 -12.38 23.91
C LEU A 638 -6.78 -11.66 25.25
N CYS A 639 -7.45 -10.50 25.33
CA CYS A 639 -7.63 -9.76 26.58
C CYS A 639 -8.48 -10.59 27.58
N VAL A 640 -9.57 -11.22 27.14
CA VAL A 640 -10.40 -12.06 28.00
C VAL A 640 -9.64 -13.27 28.50
N ILE A 641 -8.92 -13.98 27.65
CA ILE A 641 -8.10 -15.14 28.04
C ILE A 641 -7.05 -14.75 29.08
N THR A 642 -6.37 -13.63 28.85
CA THR A 642 -5.26 -13.20 29.71
C THR A 642 -5.73 -12.62 31.03
N PHE A 643 -6.64 -11.70 30.99
CA PHE A 643 -7.11 -11.03 32.19
C PHE A 643 -8.24 -11.80 32.89
N ARG A 644 -8.85 -12.78 32.21
CA ARG A 644 -10.01 -13.53 32.71
C ARG A 644 -11.11 -12.58 33.24
N ASP A 645 -11.31 -11.49 32.54
CA ASP A 645 -12.17 -10.40 32.93
C ASP A 645 -12.64 -9.63 31.68
N LEU A 646 -13.97 -9.54 31.54
CA LEU A 646 -14.59 -8.79 30.44
C LEU A 646 -14.38 -7.26 30.62
N CYS A 647 -14.27 -6.79 31.88
CA CYS A 647 -13.95 -5.39 32.15
C CYS A 647 -12.63 -4.98 31.45
N GLY A 648 -11.59 -5.80 31.61
CA GLY A 648 -10.28 -5.55 31.00
C GLY A 648 -10.35 -5.48 29.48
N ALA A 649 -11.10 -6.40 28.86
CA ALA A 649 -11.26 -6.36 27.41
C ALA A 649 -11.95 -5.07 26.94
N VAL A 650 -13.09 -4.70 27.55
CA VAL A 650 -13.84 -3.48 27.17
C VAL A 650 -13.02 -2.21 27.41
N VAL A 651 -12.37 -2.12 28.56
CA VAL A 651 -11.61 -0.92 28.97
C VAL A 651 -10.38 -0.70 28.09
N ILE A 652 -9.80 -1.77 27.52
CA ILE A 652 -8.65 -1.68 26.61
C ILE A 652 -9.13 -1.42 25.17
N ILE A 653 -10.21 -2.07 24.71
CA ILE A 653 -10.62 -2.06 23.31
C ILE A 653 -11.38 -0.77 22.93
N VAL A 654 -12.23 -0.25 23.80
CA VAL A 654 -13.04 0.95 23.50
C VAL A 654 -12.18 2.17 23.14
N PRO A 655 -11.09 2.48 23.86
CA PRO A 655 -10.17 3.55 23.42
C PRO A 655 -9.57 3.31 22.04
N LEU A 656 -9.19 2.06 21.71
CA LEU A 656 -8.63 1.72 20.40
C LEU A 656 -9.66 1.89 19.27
N ALA A 657 -10.91 1.50 19.51
CA ALA A 657 -12.00 1.71 18.55
C ALA A 657 -12.25 3.21 18.31
N LEU A 658 -12.23 4.02 19.36
CA LEU A 658 -12.31 5.47 19.22
C LEU A 658 -11.18 6.04 18.37
N VAL A 659 -9.95 5.60 18.60
CA VAL A 659 -8.78 6.06 17.82
C VAL A 659 -8.88 5.63 16.35
N SER A 660 -9.42 4.44 16.05
CA SER A 660 -9.66 4.00 14.67
C SER A 660 -10.66 4.92 13.96
N LEU A 661 -11.76 5.30 14.61
CA LEU A 661 -12.73 6.26 14.05
C LEU A 661 -12.09 7.64 13.82
N LEU A 662 -11.29 8.12 14.76
CA LEU A 662 -10.58 9.39 14.63
C LEU A 662 -9.50 9.34 13.55
N CYS A 663 -8.87 8.19 13.31
CA CYS A 663 -7.92 8.00 12.21
C CYS A 663 -8.62 8.18 10.87
N ASN A 664 -9.77 7.54 10.66
CA ASN A 664 -10.57 7.71 9.43
C ASN A 664 -11.01 9.18 9.26
N ALA A 665 -11.46 9.86 10.32
CA ALA A 665 -11.78 11.28 10.26
C ALA A 665 -10.56 12.14 9.85
N THR A 666 -9.39 11.82 10.40
CA THR A 666 -8.12 12.50 10.06
C THR A 666 -7.74 12.25 8.60
N MET A 667 -7.94 11.04 8.08
CA MET A 667 -7.76 10.73 6.66
C MET A 667 -8.67 11.59 5.79
N ALA A 668 -9.97 11.70 6.14
CA ALA A 668 -10.93 12.52 5.41
C ALA A 668 -10.53 14.01 5.40
N TRP A 669 -10.10 14.56 6.53
CA TRP A 669 -9.68 15.97 6.64
C TRP A 669 -8.40 16.28 5.88
N LEU A 670 -7.47 15.35 5.82
CA LEU A 670 -6.20 15.50 5.10
C LEU A 670 -6.30 15.15 3.61
N GLY A 671 -7.47 14.69 3.14
CA GLY A 671 -7.62 14.22 1.76
C GLY A 671 -6.79 12.97 1.46
N ILE A 672 -6.53 12.14 2.47
CA ILE A 672 -5.82 10.86 2.30
C ILE A 672 -6.87 9.78 2.02
N GLY A 673 -6.83 9.20 0.82
CA GLY A 673 -7.74 8.13 0.44
C GLY A 673 -7.40 6.79 1.11
N LEU A 674 -8.41 5.91 1.23
CA LEU A 674 -8.22 4.53 1.61
C LEU A 674 -7.72 3.74 0.41
N LYS A 675 -6.45 3.39 0.40
CA LYS A 675 -5.71 2.73 -0.68
C LYS A 675 -4.83 1.60 -0.15
N VAL A 676 -4.20 0.86 -1.03
CA VAL A 676 -3.34 -0.29 -0.68
C VAL A 676 -2.32 0.06 0.41
N SER A 677 -1.69 1.23 0.32
CA SER A 677 -0.68 1.67 1.27
C SER A 677 -1.26 2.14 2.61
N THR A 678 -2.45 2.75 2.65
CA THR A 678 -3.06 3.28 3.88
C THR A 678 -3.95 2.27 4.60
N LEU A 679 -4.45 1.26 3.91
CA LEU A 679 -5.30 0.20 4.47
C LEU A 679 -4.69 -0.48 5.72
N PRO A 680 -3.39 -0.85 5.77
CA PRO A 680 -2.80 -1.48 6.95
C PRO A 680 -2.66 -0.54 8.16
N VAL A 681 -2.72 0.78 7.99
CA VAL A 681 -2.39 1.77 9.02
C VAL A 681 -3.23 1.60 10.28
N VAL A 682 -4.56 1.48 10.12
CA VAL A 682 -5.46 1.34 11.28
C VAL A 682 -5.15 0.05 12.04
N THR A 683 -4.93 -1.05 11.33
CA THR A 683 -4.62 -2.35 11.94
C THR A 683 -3.27 -2.33 12.65
N LEU A 684 -2.24 -1.73 12.03
CA LEU A 684 -0.92 -1.53 12.62
C LEU A 684 -1.01 -0.65 13.87
N GLY A 685 -1.74 0.47 13.78
CA GLY A 685 -1.89 1.42 14.86
C GLY A 685 -2.67 0.86 16.06
N VAL A 686 -3.71 0.06 15.82
CA VAL A 686 -4.47 -0.67 16.86
C VAL A 686 -3.62 -1.76 17.50
N GLY A 687 -2.93 -2.58 16.68
CA GLY A 687 -2.07 -3.66 17.14
C GLY A 687 -1.01 -3.16 18.13
N VAL A 688 -0.29 -2.10 17.76
CA VAL A 688 0.74 -1.51 18.61
C VAL A 688 0.16 -0.70 19.77
N GLY A 689 -0.97 -0.02 19.54
CA GLY A 689 -1.62 0.82 20.56
C GLY A 689 -2.16 0.04 21.76
N VAL A 690 -2.51 -1.21 21.58
CA VAL A 690 -3.03 -2.07 22.64
C VAL A 690 -2.02 -2.29 23.77
N ASP A 691 -0.73 -2.23 23.47
CA ASP A 691 0.36 -2.41 24.45
C ASP A 691 0.25 -1.46 25.63
N TYR A 692 -0.10 -0.20 25.39
CA TYR A 692 -0.24 0.81 26.42
C TYR A 692 -1.35 0.43 27.43
N GLY A 693 -2.47 -0.04 26.90
CA GLY A 693 -3.59 -0.51 27.71
C GLY A 693 -3.24 -1.77 28.50
N ILE A 694 -2.60 -2.76 27.90
CA ILE A 694 -2.22 -4.02 28.55
C ILE A 694 -1.30 -3.78 29.76
N TYR A 695 -0.25 -2.96 29.58
CA TYR A 695 0.71 -2.69 30.66
C TYR A 695 0.12 -1.89 31.82
N LEU A 696 -0.75 -0.93 31.54
CA LEU A 696 -1.41 -0.12 32.57
C LEU A 696 -2.52 -0.91 33.28
N TYR A 697 -3.35 -1.65 32.51
CA TYR A 697 -4.44 -2.43 33.08
C TYR A 697 -3.95 -3.59 33.96
N GLU A 698 -2.86 -4.24 33.58
CA GLU A 698 -2.24 -5.31 34.39
C GLU A 698 -1.91 -4.80 35.80
N ARG A 699 -1.30 -3.61 35.92
CA ARG A 699 -0.98 -3.00 37.21
C ARG A 699 -2.20 -2.52 37.95
N LEU A 700 -3.12 -1.86 37.25
CA LEU A 700 -4.41 -1.45 37.85
C LEU A 700 -5.14 -2.64 38.48
N LYS A 701 -5.25 -3.73 37.74
CA LYS A 701 -5.91 -4.95 38.23
C LYS A 701 -5.20 -5.56 39.44
N HIS A 702 -3.88 -5.55 39.45
CA HIS A 702 -3.10 -6.04 40.59
C HIS A 702 -3.42 -5.26 41.87
N HIS A 703 -3.36 -3.92 41.82
CA HIS A 703 -3.65 -3.08 42.97
C HIS A 703 -5.13 -3.09 43.42
N LEU A 704 -6.04 -3.26 42.46
CA LEU A 704 -7.46 -3.48 42.80
C LEU A 704 -7.68 -4.84 43.51
N ALA A 705 -6.92 -5.86 43.15
CA ALA A 705 -6.97 -7.16 43.82
C ALA A 705 -6.38 -7.13 45.25
N ASP A 706 -5.45 -6.18 45.51
CA ASP A 706 -4.93 -5.90 46.87
C ASP A 706 -5.90 -5.06 47.73
N GLY A 707 -7.12 -4.76 47.21
CA GLY A 707 -8.18 -4.06 47.93
C GLY A 707 -8.09 -2.54 47.91
N MET A 708 -7.24 -1.95 47.07
CA MET A 708 -7.12 -0.51 46.91
C MET A 708 -8.35 0.10 46.22
N ALA A 709 -8.69 1.36 46.58
CA ALA A 709 -9.68 2.11 45.82
C ALA A 709 -9.19 2.44 44.39
N LEU A 710 -10.10 2.55 43.43
CA LEU A 710 -9.75 2.76 42.02
C LEU A 710 -8.85 3.99 41.78
N PRO A 711 -9.07 5.18 42.38
CA PRO A 711 -8.18 6.33 42.18
C PRO A 711 -6.74 6.08 42.68
N ASP A 712 -6.60 5.41 43.81
CA ASP A 712 -5.27 5.13 44.42
C ASP A 712 -4.56 4.03 43.64
N ALA A 713 -5.27 2.98 43.27
CA ALA A 713 -4.76 1.89 42.41
C ALA A 713 -4.28 2.42 41.04
N TRP A 714 -5.05 3.36 40.45
CA TRP A 714 -4.68 4.00 39.20
C TRP A 714 -3.45 4.90 39.34
N ALA A 715 -3.39 5.74 40.36
CA ALA A 715 -2.23 6.59 40.64
C ALA A 715 -0.95 5.77 40.83
N LEU A 716 -1.02 4.62 41.49
CA LEU A 716 0.12 3.72 41.68
C LEU A 716 0.52 3.02 40.39
N ALA A 717 -0.46 2.56 39.57
CA ALA A 717 -0.19 1.98 38.25
C ALA A 717 0.51 3.00 37.33
N LEU A 718 0.07 4.26 37.32
CA LEU A 718 0.72 5.36 36.60
C LEU A 718 2.15 5.65 37.13
N HIS A 719 2.37 5.58 38.41
CA HIS A 719 3.69 5.75 39.00
C HIS A 719 4.65 4.65 38.53
N GLU A 720 4.19 3.40 38.46
CA GLU A 720 5.01 2.26 38.06
C GLU A 720 5.28 2.18 36.56
N ARG A 721 4.27 2.48 35.71
CA ARG A 721 4.32 2.24 34.26
C ARG A 721 4.13 3.49 33.42
N GLY A 722 3.45 4.52 33.91
CA GLY A 722 3.03 5.67 33.13
C GLY A 722 4.17 6.40 32.44
N ARG A 723 5.33 6.57 33.12
CA ARG A 723 6.50 7.22 32.52
C ARG A 723 7.09 6.41 31.34
N SER A 724 7.14 5.09 31.47
CA SER A 724 7.68 4.26 30.39
C SER A 724 6.70 4.19 29.22
N VAL A 725 5.41 4.14 29.44
CA VAL A 725 4.36 4.15 28.40
C VAL A 725 4.38 5.48 27.65
N LEU A 726 4.41 6.62 28.35
CA LEU A 726 4.53 7.94 27.69
C LEU A 726 5.81 8.08 26.85
N PHE A 727 6.95 7.65 27.41
CA PHE A 727 8.21 7.70 26.71
C PHE A 727 8.18 6.82 25.44
N THR A 728 7.62 5.62 25.55
CA THR A 728 7.45 4.70 24.46
C THR A 728 6.59 5.30 23.33
N ALA A 729 5.42 5.84 23.70
CA ALA A 729 4.52 6.47 22.73
C ALA A 729 5.20 7.66 22.01
N ALA A 730 5.92 8.51 22.78
CA ALA A 730 6.64 9.65 22.23
C ALA A 730 7.75 9.21 21.27
N THR A 731 8.56 8.21 21.65
CA THR A 731 9.65 7.71 20.78
C THR A 731 9.10 7.05 19.51
N MET A 732 8.02 6.29 19.59
CA MET A 732 7.39 5.67 18.44
C MET A 732 6.76 6.72 17.51
N SER A 733 6.02 7.70 18.08
CA SER A 733 5.39 8.77 17.30
C SER A 733 6.42 9.65 16.60
N VAL A 734 7.50 10.04 17.27
CA VAL A 734 8.58 10.81 16.68
C VAL A 734 9.30 10.00 15.61
N GLY A 735 9.58 8.73 15.90
CA GLY A 735 10.26 7.84 14.98
C GLY A 735 9.50 7.64 13.69
N VAL A 736 8.25 7.18 13.78
CA VAL A 736 7.39 6.96 12.58
C VAL A 736 6.95 8.28 11.96
N GLY A 737 6.73 9.32 12.78
CA GLY A 737 6.39 10.67 12.30
C GLY A 737 7.49 11.31 11.45
N SER A 738 8.75 10.87 11.57
CA SER A 738 9.82 11.32 10.69
C SER A 738 9.59 10.95 9.22
N TRP A 739 8.75 9.92 8.95
CA TRP A 739 8.37 9.55 7.58
C TRP A 739 7.55 10.63 6.87
N ALA A 740 6.91 11.53 7.62
CA ALA A 740 6.20 12.68 7.04
C ALA A 740 7.11 13.56 6.16
N PHE A 741 8.43 13.46 6.32
CA PHE A 741 9.44 14.17 5.52
C PHE A 741 9.99 13.33 4.37
N SER A 742 9.44 12.14 4.11
CA SER A 742 9.86 11.29 2.99
C SER A 742 9.55 11.93 1.65
N GLN A 743 10.35 11.60 0.64
CA GLN A 743 10.09 11.95 -0.75
C GLN A 743 8.97 11.11 -1.36
N LEU A 744 8.60 10.00 -0.74
CA LEU A 744 7.51 9.12 -1.15
C LEU A 744 6.24 9.46 -0.36
N LYS A 745 5.20 9.90 -1.07
CA LYS A 745 3.95 10.35 -0.46
C LYS A 745 3.26 9.24 0.35
N PHE A 746 3.22 8.01 -0.16
CA PHE A 746 2.60 6.90 0.57
C PHE A 746 3.26 6.67 1.93
N GLN A 747 4.58 6.81 2.01
CA GLN A 747 5.33 6.69 3.25
C GLN A 747 5.04 7.86 4.19
N ALA A 748 4.97 9.08 3.66
CA ALA A 748 4.62 10.27 4.43
C ALA A 748 3.21 10.17 5.01
N ASP A 749 2.23 9.75 4.21
CA ASP A 749 0.84 9.53 4.63
C ASP A 749 0.78 8.48 5.77
N MET A 750 1.42 7.31 5.59
CA MET A 750 1.48 6.26 6.61
C MET A 750 2.16 6.75 7.90
N GLY A 751 3.28 7.46 7.78
CA GLY A 751 4.03 7.97 8.92
C GLY A 751 3.22 8.96 9.75
N LEU A 752 2.53 9.88 9.09
CA LEU A 752 1.67 10.85 9.74
C LEU A 752 0.50 10.19 10.48
N LEU A 753 -0.21 9.26 9.82
CA LEU A 753 -1.35 8.56 10.39
C LEU A 753 -0.96 7.65 11.54
N LEU A 754 0.14 6.90 11.43
CA LEU A 754 0.63 6.05 12.53
C LEU A 754 1.11 6.89 13.72
N ALA A 755 1.81 8.00 13.49
CA ALA A 755 2.22 8.91 14.55
C ALA A 755 1.01 9.49 15.29
N PHE A 756 -0.02 9.91 14.56
CA PHE A 756 -1.31 10.32 15.11
C PHE A 756 -1.92 9.20 15.97
N MET A 757 -2.01 7.98 15.44
CA MET A 757 -2.59 6.85 16.17
C MET A 757 -1.83 6.54 17.46
N PHE A 758 -0.49 6.53 17.45
CA PHE A 758 0.30 6.24 18.65
C PHE A 758 0.13 7.31 19.73
N LEU A 759 0.04 8.60 19.35
CA LEU A 759 -0.21 9.69 20.27
C LEU A 759 -1.63 9.62 20.87
N VAL A 760 -2.63 9.38 20.04
CA VAL A 760 -4.02 9.35 20.52
C VAL A 760 -4.30 8.06 21.30
N ASN A 761 -3.69 6.92 20.93
CA ASN A 761 -3.78 5.67 21.69
C ASN A 761 -3.25 5.81 23.12
N VAL A 762 -2.11 6.48 23.31
CA VAL A 762 -1.60 6.69 24.67
C VAL A 762 -2.50 7.62 25.48
N LEU A 763 -3.09 8.64 24.86
CA LEU A 763 -4.10 9.48 25.52
C LEU A 763 -5.34 8.68 25.91
N GLY A 764 -5.82 7.83 25.02
CA GLY A 764 -6.92 6.89 25.30
C GLY A 764 -6.62 5.95 26.49
N ALA A 765 -5.42 5.37 26.50
CA ALA A 765 -4.99 4.48 27.59
C ALA A 765 -4.79 5.23 28.92
N LEU A 766 -4.37 6.47 28.90
CA LEU A 766 -4.12 7.26 30.13
C LEU A 766 -5.37 7.92 30.69
N VAL A 767 -6.31 8.34 29.85
CA VAL A 767 -7.44 9.19 30.24
C VAL A 767 -8.78 8.45 30.13
N LEU A 768 -9.05 7.79 29.00
CA LEU A 768 -10.35 7.13 28.78
C LEU A 768 -10.44 5.77 29.50
N MET A 769 -9.35 4.99 29.53
CA MET A 769 -9.33 3.69 30.20
C MET A 769 -9.73 3.76 31.69
N PRO A 770 -9.19 4.67 32.57
CA PRO A 770 -9.60 4.76 33.93
C PRO A 770 -11.04 5.26 34.09
N ALA A 771 -11.55 6.11 33.21
CA ALA A 771 -12.94 6.56 33.21
C ALA A 771 -13.90 5.41 32.88
N LEU A 772 -13.54 4.54 31.94
CA LEU A 772 -14.31 3.32 31.65
C LEU A 772 -14.28 2.31 32.78
N ALA A 773 -13.12 2.14 33.45
CA ALA A 773 -13.01 1.29 34.64
C ALA A 773 -13.92 1.80 35.80
N TRP A 774 -13.95 3.11 35.99
CA TRP A 774 -14.86 3.74 36.95
C TRP A 774 -16.34 3.49 36.58
N LEU A 775 -16.71 3.67 35.32
CA LEU A 775 -18.09 3.41 34.88
C LEU A 775 -18.47 1.94 35.10
N TRP A 776 -17.57 1.02 34.77
CA TRP A 776 -17.80 -0.40 34.96
C TRP A 776 -18.03 -0.78 36.44
N GLN A 777 -17.18 -0.28 37.34
CA GLN A 777 -17.34 -0.53 38.78
C GLN A 777 -18.67 0.01 39.31
N ARG A 778 -19.08 1.19 38.84
CA ARG A 778 -20.36 1.80 39.24
C ARG A 778 -21.58 0.99 38.76
N LEU A 779 -21.50 0.46 37.53
CA LEU A 779 -22.55 -0.40 36.98
C LEU A 779 -22.60 -1.75 37.69
N ALA A 780 -21.44 -2.34 37.99
CA ALA A 780 -21.35 -3.61 38.73
C ALA A 780 -21.87 -3.47 40.18
N SER A 781 -21.58 -2.37 40.89
CA SER A 781 -22.11 -2.12 42.26
C SER A 781 -23.62 -1.93 42.25
N ARG A 782 -24.19 -1.21 41.27
CA ARG A 782 -25.65 -1.07 41.11
C ARG A 782 -26.35 -2.40 40.87
N ARG A 783 -25.78 -3.28 40.02
CA ARG A 783 -26.31 -4.62 39.78
C ARG A 783 -26.31 -5.49 41.03
N ARG A 784 -25.24 -5.44 41.84
CA ARG A 784 -25.18 -6.14 43.14
C ARG A 784 -26.20 -5.60 44.13
N ALA A 785 -26.34 -4.29 44.21
CA ALA A 785 -27.35 -3.68 45.09
C ALA A 785 -28.80 -4.04 44.67
N ALA A 786 -29.07 -4.08 43.37
CA ALA A 786 -30.38 -4.50 42.86
C ALA A 786 -30.67 -6.00 43.08
N GLN A 787 -29.64 -6.84 43.07
CA GLN A 787 -29.79 -8.28 43.41
C GLN A 787 -29.96 -8.55 44.92
N LEU A 788 -29.53 -7.62 45.78
CA LEU A 788 -29.66 -7.71 47.25
C LEU A 788 -30.88 -6.99 47.77
N ALA A 789 -31.63 -6.24 46.93
CA ALA A 789 -32.90 -5.66 47.34
C ALA A 789 -33.91 -6.79 47.53
N PRO A 790 -34.55 -6.90 48.76
CA PRO A 790 -35.57 -7.91 48.99
C PRO A 790 -36.74 -7.66 48.03
N VAL A 791 -37.20 -8.73 47.37
CA VAL A 791 -38.49 -8.73 46.68
C VAL A 791 -39.52 -8.35 47.74
N ALA A 792 -39.96 -7.09 47.75
CA ALA A 792 -41.11 -6.71 48.54
C ALA A 792 -42.32 -7.40 47.93
N GLU A 793 -42.83 -8.41 48.65
CA GLU A 793 -44.16 -9.02 48.43
C GLU A 793 -45.28 -7.99 48.61
#